data_ecd3b55d2680ed6d38dcb52fc3a23af0
#
_entry.id   ecd3b55d2680ed6d38dcb52fc3a23af0
#
_cell.length_a   1.000
_cell.length_b   1.000
_cell.length_c   1.000
_cell.angle_alpha   90.00
_cell.angle_beta   90.00
_cell.angle_gamma   90.00
#
_symmetry.space_group_name_H-M   'P 1'
#
loop_
_entity.id
_entity.type
_entity.pdbx_description
1 polymer ?
#
loop_
_entity_poly.entity_id
_entity_poly.type
_entity_poly.pdbx_seq_one_letter_code
_entity_poly.pdbx_strand_id
1 'polypeptide(L)'
;TAGGTLTIGADIYAAGGQGGNYGNPTDAISGSIEFWFDASDENSIIKDASGKVSYWNDKISNKHLEQTTAANQPSYGTRTYNGLKVVDFDGSDDRMQSLNTVGQPTASWSSYWIVAYVDSVSSGGDSIFSLRAGSNDLQFESGHTSNFYARLNPSSTFGSVTSFSNGTDLKGKPVLYGFIGDGSNLRLRINAVDKGVMSDVNASNNPANNYLALGVNRGHNAYLDGWIGEIVAASHQPYDYYCGKIERYMMGKWGIDPDLSATTTGYGLSGNQNTADQLGGAGSGGSIYLKGANLVINNGVVISADGGQAAPAINRGGNTGATDGGSEGPAAGGGGRIYLEGTTSFLNHASATNANVTANGGQSQAISGTPRHGEDGTVRVVRPQVSSLVFTDGTLSIDTDKGEITHSDGSFLLGEFSDKTYTDGSGNAYPYQVVTYTADTISLGSGVVVNLTGKNAVSLRTRNHGNLTLGTTINVNGGNDPSNVGGSGKAGGFDGGAMDVDGTGPGKGKTKSVNSAQGGGAAFGGQGKDWDFSYSQTYATPELANHLLGGSGGGGGDGYGGGAGGGAVELFAHGDGALTITSGGKILANGGDTSTNHAQSGGGGSGGAIRLEGGSISIAGTLEAKGGNGLTATPGGGGRIAIKTNGNLTLGTIKLDGHRPGTLHISGSTPTAALSHSSGTLTIDTTYGYWTHSGGTHGVGVIEDKDDDGIEYKTCTFSFPSINLATGLTVNLQGKNSLILKTTNNGNISVGTTLSANGGNAEIAYPGYYSTTINYGMGKLGGFNGGTKNSD
;
A
#
# COMPACT_ATOMS: atom_id res chain seq x y z
N THR A 1 2.06 28.24 -9.25
CA THR A 1 1.07 27.94 -10.31
C THR A 1 1.67 28.22 -11.68
N ALA A 2 1.41 27.36 -12.64
CA ALA A 2 1.82 27.52 -14.04
C ALA A 2 0.59 27.49 -14.95
N GLY A 3 0.50 28.41 -15.93
CA GLY A 3 -0.55 28.38 -16.95
C GLY A 3 -0.32 27.31 -18.04
N GLY A 4 0.87 26.72 -18.06
CA GLY A 4 1.28 25.64 -18.94
C GLY A 4 1.71 24.40 -18.16
N THR A 5 2.74 23.70 -18.63
CA THR A 5 3.31 22.52 -17.94
C THR A 5 4.14 22.96 -16.74
N LEU A 6 3.88 22.38 -15.56
CA LEU A 6 4.69 22.44 -14.37
C LEU A 6 5.39 21.09 -14.17
N THR A 7 6.71 21.05 -14.37
CA THR A 7 7.50 19.84 -14.17
C THR A 7 8.28 19.96 -12.85
N ILE A 8 8.13 18.98 -11.99
CA ILE A 8 8.86 18.85 -10.73
C ILE A 8 9.99 17.85 -10.94
N GLY A 9 11.24 18.35 -10.99
CA GLY A 9 12.45 17.57 -11.25
C GLY A 9 13.35 17.38 -10.04
N ALA A 10 12.96 17.92 -8.88
CA ALA A 10 13.69 17.80 -7.62
C ALA A 10 12.71 17.70 -6.44
N ASP A 11 13.19 17.19 -5.32
CA ASP A 11 12.40 17.04 -4.10
C ASP A 11 11.91 18.39 -3.55
N ILE A 12 10.72 18.39 -2.96
CA ILE A 12 10.12 19.55 -2.30
C ILE A 12 9.75 19.17 -0.87
N TYR A 13 10.32 19.89 0.09
CA TYR A 13 10.08 19.67 1.50
C TYR A 13 9.46 20.91 2.16
N ALA A 14 8.44 20.72 2.94
CA ALA A 14 7.86 21.68 3.86
C ALA A 14 7.72 21.05 5.26
N ALA A 15 8.77 20.33 5.69
CA ALA A 15 8.76 19.56 6.92
C ALA A 15 8.65 20.47 8.15
N GLY A 16 7.98 19.99 9.19
CA GLY A 16 7.91 20.65 10.49
C GLY A 16 9.26 20.63 11.20
N GLY A 17 9.59 21.70 11.92
CA GLY A 17 10.79 21.75 12.76
C GLY A 17 10.71 20.71 13.90
N GLN A 18 11.85 20.11 14.21
CA GLN A 18 11.94 19.21 15.36
C GLN A 18 11.68 19.95 16.67
N GLY A 19 11.03 19.30 17.62
CA GLY A 19 10.75 19.87 18.92
C GLY A 19 12.02 20.23 19.68
N GLY A 20 12.04 21.41 20.24
CA GLY A 20 13.20 21.93 20.99
C GLY A 20 14.29 22.54 20.12
N ASN A 21 13.96 22.98 18.90
CA ASN A 21 14.88 23.71 18.04
C ASN A 21 15.25 25.06 18.70
N TYR A 22 16.45 25.14 19.27
CA TYR A 22 17.03 26.41 19.68
C TYR A 22 17.47 27.12 18.41
N GLY A 23 17.15 28.42 18.29
CA GLY A 23 17.37 29.20 17.10
C GLY A 23 18.82 29.21 16.60
N ASN A 24 19.79 29.04 17.51
CA ASN A 24 21.21 28.91 17.23
C ASN A 24 21.98 28.33 18.44
N PRO A 25 23.26 27.93 18.31
CA PRO A 25 24.06 27.38 19.41
C PRO A 25 24.22 28.30 20.64
N THR A 26 24.20 29.61 20.44
CA THR A 26 24.34 30.61 21.54
C THR A 26 23.10 30.64 22.42
N ASP A 27 21.92 30.29 21.88
CA ASP A 27 20.68 30.12 22.66
C ASP A 27 20.71 28.82 23.49
N ALA A 28 21.48 27.86 23.00
CA ALA A 28 21.64 26.57 23.69
C ALA A 28 22.58 26.70 24.90
N ILE A 29 23.73 27.40 24.73
CA ILE A 29 24.75 27.60 25.77
C ILE A 29 25.17 29.06 25.80
N SER A 30 24.52 29.88 26.63
CA SER A 30 24.87 31.29 26.75
C SER A 30 26.29 31.47 27.31
N GLY A 31 27.14 32.16 26.55
CA GLY A 31 28.47 32.61 26.99
C GLY A 31 29.58 31.58 27.03
N SER A 32 29.34 30.34 26.58
CA SER A 32 30.33 29.26 26.59
C SER A 32 30.72 28.74 25.23
N ILE A 33 30.20 29.29 24.12
CA ILE A 33 30.62 28.90 22.78
C ILE A 33 32.00 29.50 22.50
N GLU A 34 32.95 28.66 22.18
CA GLU A 34 34.32 29.07 21.84
C GLU A 34 34.43 29.56 20.39
N PHE A 35 33.84 28.82 19.47
CA PHE A 35 33.69 29.19 18.07
C PHE A 35 32.51 28.49 17.42
N TRP A 36 32.04 29.06 16.30
CA TRP A 36 30.93 28.51 15.51
C TRP A 36 31.13 28.81 14.03
N PHE A 37 31.33 27.76 13.24
CA PHE A 37 31.39 27.78 11.78
C PHE A 37 30.13 27.21 11.20
N ASP A 38 29.48 27.92 10.28
CA ASP A 38 28.19 27.56 9.71
C ASP A 38 28.23 27.75 8.20
N ALA A 39 28.36 26.68 7.43
CA ALA A 39 28.41 26.73 5.98
C ALA A 39 27.07 27.14 5.33
N SER A 40 25.95 27.01 6.03
CA SER A 40 24.66 27.46 5.51
C SER A 40 24.54 29.01 5.46
N ASP A 41 25.38 29.73 6.22
CA ASP A 41 25.46 31.19 6.20
C ASP A 41 26.50 31.63 5.17
N GLU A 42 26.04 31.92 3.94
CA GLU A 42 26.90 32.35 2.83
C GLU A 42 27.72 33.60 3.17
N ASN A 43 27.24 34.48 4.06
CA ASN A 43 27.97 35.67 4.47
C ASN A 43 29.20 35.34 5.31
N SER A 44 29.27 34.14 5.90
CA SER A 44 30.46 33.71 6.63
C SER A 44 31.57 33.18 5.73
N ILE A 45 31.32 32.95 4.43
CA ILE A 45 32.24 32.32 3.49
C ILE A 45 32.81 33.37 2.52
N ILE A 46 34.14 33.51 2.50
CA ILE A 46 34.86 34.31 1.49
C ILE A 46 35.42 33.33 0.46
N LYS A 47 35.01 33.49 -0.79
CA LYS A 47 35.34 32.63 -1.92
C LYS A 47 35.62 33.42 -3.18
N ASP A 48 36.33 32.82 -4.11
CA ASP A 48 36.54 33.40 -5.45
C ASP A 48 35.33 33.18 -6.37
N ALA A 49 35.40 33.61 -7.62
CA ALA A 49 34.34 33.46 -8.61
C ALA A 49 34.09 31.98 -9.02
N SER A 50 35.04 31.09 -8.82
CA SER A 50 34.95 29.65 -9.07
C SER A 50 34.42 28.86 -7.85
N GLY A 51 34.17 29.54 -6.74
CA GLY A 51 33.65 28.94 -5.53
C GLY A 51 34.75 28.41 -4.59
N LYS A 52 36.04 28.63 -4.86
CA LYS A 52 37.14 28.20 -3.97
C LYS A 52 37.21 29.09 -2.71
N VAL A 53 37.14 28.43 -1.53
CA VAL A 53 37.00 29.08 -0.21
C VAL A 53 38.38 29.45 0.31
N SER A 54 38.61 30.76 0.43
CA SER A 54 39.82 31.29 1.05
C SER A 54 39.69 31.56 2.54
N TYR A 55 38.43 31.78 3.00
CA TYR A 55 38.20 32.20 4.38
C TYR A 55 36.82 31.75 4.85
N TRP A 56 36.75 31.25 6.07
CA TRP A 56 35.45 30.87 6.71
C TRP A 56 35.37 31.56 8.07
N ASN A 57 34.48 32.52 8.18
CA ASN A 57 34.33 33.36 9.37
C ASN A 57 33.70 32.55 10.53
N ASP A 58 34.35 32.60 11.67
CA ASP A 58 33.78 32.25 12.94
C ASP A 58 32.71 33.29 13.35
N LYS A 59 31.53 32.80 13.72
CA LYS A 59 30.38 33.65 14.07
C LYS A 59 30.42 34.21 15.49
N ILE A 60 31.31 33.71 16.34
CA ILE A 60 31.35 34.02 17.77
C ILE A 60 32.60 34.82 18.16
N SER A 61 33.75 34.39 17.67
CA SER A 61 35.05 34.91 18.09
C SER A 61 35.94 35.21 16.88
N ASN A 62 37.23 35.24 17.06
CA ASN A 62 38.21 35.50 16.01
C ASN A 62 39.01 34.24 15.60
N LYS A 63 38.38 33.05 15.74
CA LYS A 63 39.02 31.77 15.40
C LYS A 63 38.94 31.42 13.90
N HIS A 64 38.58 32.34 13.05
CA HIS A 64 38.36 32.20 11.62
C HIS A 64 39.30 31.18 10.97
N LEU A 65 38.80 30.46 9.94
CA LEU A 65 39.56 29.51 9.14
C LEU A 65 40.07 30.17 7.86
N GLU A 66 41.30 29.87 7.47
CA GLU A 66 41.92 30.41 6.26
C GLU A 66 42.61 29.32 5.45
N GLN A 67 42.61 29.51 4.12
CA GLN A 67 43.45 28.80 3.16
C GLN A 67 43.93 29.75 2.07
N THR A 68 45.23 30.14 2.13
CA THR A 68 45.82 31.11 1.19
C THR A 68 46.30 30.49 -0.11
N THR A 69 46.54 29.17 -0.15
CA THR A 69 46.96 28.46 -1.35
C THR A 69 45.75 28.02 -2.16
N ALA A 70 45.53 28.61 -3.32
CA ALA A 70 44.34 28.40 -4.13
C ALA A 70 44.11 26.93 -4.51
N ALA A 71 45.18 26.14 -4.74
CA ALA A 71 45.09 24.72 -5.06
C ALA A 71 44.49 23.87 -3.91
N ASN A 72 44.67 24.34 -2.66
CA ASN A 72 44.27 23.61 -1.45
C ASN A 72 42.97 24.16 -0.84
N GLN A 73 42.26 25.01 -1.57
CA GLN A 73 41.02 25.64 -1.11
C GLN A 73 39.83 24.71 -1.42
N PRO A 74 39.02 24.33 -0.42
CA PRO A 74 37.79 23.57 -0.66
C PRO A 74 36.80 24.43 -1.46
N SER A 75 35.79 23.74 -2.05
CA SER A 75 34.77 24.39 -2.85
C SER A 75 33.51 24.70 -2.03
N TYR A 76 32.72 25.72 -2.47
CA TYR A 76 31.47 26.07 -1.83
C TYR A 76 30.36 26.34 -2.85
N GLY A 77 29.18 25.80 -2.58
CA GLY A 77 28.02 25.96 -3.43
C GLY A 77 27.93 24.93 -4.57
N THR A 78 28.91 24.06 -4.70
CA THR A 78 28.91 22.90 -5.62
C THR A 78 27.99 21.80 -5.15
N ARG A 79 27.85 21.67 -3.82
CA ARG A 79 26.96 20.71 -3.16
C ARG A 79 26.02 21.39 -2.17
N THR A 80 24.85 20.77 -2.00
CA THR A 80 23.87 21.13 -0.97
C THR A 80 23.42 19.86 -0.26
N TYR A 81 23.12 19.98 1.02
CA TYR A 81 22.45 18.93 1.78
C TYR A 81 21.29 19.53 2.58
N ASN A 82 20.12 18.86 2.57
CA ASN A 82 18.87 19.38 3.15
C ASN A 82 18.56 20.84 2.72
N GLY A 83 18.86 21.18 1.44
CA GLY A 83 18.69 22.54 0.91
C GLY A 83 19.73 23.56 1.37
N LEU A 84 20.70 23.19 2.20
CA LEU A 84 21.75 24.05 2.74
C LEU A 84 23.06 23.84 1.97
N LYS A 85 23.81 24.94 1.71
CA LYS A 85 25.12 24.86 1.10
C LYS A 85 26.14 24.32 2.10
N VAL A 86 27.16 23.63 1.61
CA VAL A 86 28.24 23.01 2.39
C VAL A 86 29.63 23.44 1.87
N VAL A 87 30.65 23.28 2.69
CA VAL A 87 32.06 23.38 2.27
C VAL A 87 32.56 22.00 1.88
N ASP A 88 32.95 21.82 0.63
CA ASP A 88 33.21 20.53 -0.02
C ASP A 88 34.72 20.34 -0.28
N PHE A 89 35.27 19.22 0.17
CA PHE A 89 36.69 18.84 0.16
C PHE A 89 36.90 17.70 -0.84
N ASP A 90 37.91 17.74 -1.67
CA ASP A 90 38.14 16.89 -2.83
C ASP A 90 38.91 15.58 -2.56
N GLY A 91 39.31 15.32 -1.33
CA GLY A 91 40.07 14.13 -0.93
C GLY A 91 41.54 14.14 -1.34
N SER A 92 42.03 15.22 -1.95
CA SER A 92 43.39 15.28 -2.51
C SER A 92 44.32 16.18 -1.70
N ASP A 93 43.96 17.46 -1.52
CA ASP A 93 44.80 18.44 -0.84
C ASP A 93 43.99 19.62 -0.22
N ASP A 94 42.69 19.61 -0.34
CA ASP A 94 41.78 20.57 0.24
C ASP A 94 41.85 20.57 1.77
N ARG A 95 42.05 21.75 2.37
CA ARG A 95 42.08 21.94 3.82
C ARG A 95 41.85 23.37 4.22
N MET A 96 41.47 23.62 5.49
CA MET A 96 41.43 24.95 6.10
C MET A 96 42.06 24.92 7.47
N GLN A 97 42.68 26.04 7.94
CA GLN A 97 43.31 26.10 9.24
C GLN A 97 42.84 27.36 9.99
N SER A 98 42.64 27.23 11.32
CA SER A 98 42.31 28.42 12.13
C SER A 98 43.46 29.39 12.25
N LEU A 99 43.15 30.69 12.17
CA LEU A 99 44.10 31.77 12.34
C LEU A 99 44.62 31.88 13.80
N ASN A 100 43.79 31.53 14.74
CA ASN A 100 44.10 31.59 16.17
C ASN A 100 43.99 30.21 16.81
N THR A 101 44.64 30.02 17.92
CA THR A 101 44.59 28.78 18.69
C THR A 101 43.20 28.53 19.27
N VAL A 102 42.85 27.25 19.35
CA VAL A 102 41.57 26.77 19.87
C VAL A 102 41.79 25.80 21.04
N GLY A 103 40.78 25.62 21.89
CA GLY A 103 40.81 24.60 22.95
C GLY A 103 40.74 23.21 22.37
N GLN A 104 41.29 22.22 23.08
CA GLN A 104 41.19 20.81 22.66
C GLN A 104 39.93 20.13 23.21
N PRO A 105 39.29 19.22 22.46
CA PRO A 105 38.26 18.35 23.01
C PRO A 105 38.94 17.36 24.00
N THR A 106 38.81 17.65 25.27
CA THR A 106 39.32 16.83 26.38
C THR A 106 38.26 16.74 27.48
N ALA A 107 38.54 15.90 28.47
CA ALA A 107 37.58 15.75 29.60
C ALA A 107 37.21 17.08 30.29
N SER A 108 38.11 18.08 30.30
CA SER A 108 37.95 19.29 31.14
C SER A 108 37.99 20.60 30.37
N TRP A 109 38.23 20.63 29.05
CA TRP A 109 38.52 21.88 28.35
C TRP A 109 37.51 22.32 27.32
N SER A 110 37.26 21.52 26.27
CA SER A 110 36.35 21.91 25.21
C SER A 110 35.60 20.69 24.67
N SER A 111 34.35 20.93 24.29
CA SER A 111 33.52 19.97 23.59
C SER A 111 33.27 20.44 22.16
N TYR A 112 33.22 19.52 21.22
CA TYR A 112 33.05 19.79 19.80
C TYR A 112 31.88 19.02 19.23
N TRP A 113 31.11 19.65 18.33
CA TRP A 113 30.06 19.02 17.49
C TRP A 113 30.34 19.39 16.04
N ILE A 114 30.35 18.41 15.16
CA ILE A 114 30.70 18.57 13.75
C ILE A 114 29.69 17.81 12.91
N VAL A 115 29.05 18.50 11.97
CA VAL A 115 28.26 17.86 10.90
C VAL A 115 29.15 17.67 9.70
N ALA A 116 29.38 16.42 9.29
CA ALA A 116 30.20 16.09 8.15
C ALA A 116 29.64 14.89 7.38
N TYR A 117 30.10 14.77 6.15
CA TYR A 117 29.78 13.65 5.24
C TYR A 117 31.09 13.18 4.59
N VAL A 118 31.30 11.87 4.57
CA VAL A 118 32.46 11.25 3.94
C VAL A 118 31.99 10.47 2.72
N ASP A 119 32.44 10.83 1.53
CA ASP A 119 32.09 10.19 0.26
C ASP A 119 32.81 8.86 0.10
N SER A 120 34.14 8.94 0.13
CA SER A 120 35.01 7.80 0.00
C SER A 120 36.19 7.91 0.98
N VAL A 121 36.93 6.83 1.15
CA VAL A 121 38.10 6.78 2.02
C VAL A 121 39.29 6.31 1.22
N SER A 122 40.34 7.10 1.19
CA SER A 122 41.63 6.74 0.56
C SER A 122 42.34 5.59 1.30
N SER A 123 43.32 4.97 0.67
CA SER A 123 44.10 3.87 1.28
C SER A 123 44.87 4.31 2.55
N GLY A 124 45.10 5.61 2.74
CA GLY A 124 45.70 6.22 3.92
C GLY A 124 44.71 6.64 5.00
N GLY A 125 43.40 6.51 4.73
CA GLY A 125 42.33 7.06 5.58
C GLY A 125 42.06 8.53 5.26
N ASP A 126 40.91 9.04 5.74
CA ASP A 126 40.45 10.42 5.57
C ASP A 126 40.31 11.06 6.95
N SER A 127 40.63 12.33 7.07
CA SER A 127 40.50 13.05 8.33
C SER A 127 39.47 14.17 8.21
N ILE A 128 38.47 14.16 9.11
CA ILE A 128 37.43 15.21 9.19
C ILE A 128 38.07 16.49 9.74
N PHE A 129 38.76 16.36 10.86
CA PHE A 129 39.52 17.47 11.45
C PHE A 129 40.67 16.97 12.32
N SER A 130 41.65 17.82 12.52
CA SER A 130 42.74 17.60 13.47
C SER A 130 43.06 18.90 14.24
N LEU A 131 43.65 18.73 15.43
CA LEU A 131 44.24 19.81 16.20
C LEU A 131 45.76 19.63 16.16
N ARG A 132 46.44 20.66 15.72
CA ARG A 132 47.88 20.66 15.51
C ARG A 132 48.55 21.69 16.39
N ALA A 133 49.48 21.22 17.23
CA ALA A 133 50.42 22.06 17.94
C ALA A 133 51.86 21.62 17.62
N GLY A 134 52.81 22.29 18.19
CA GLY A 134 54.25 21.91 18.03
C GLY A 134 54.55 20.48 18.45
N SER A 135 55.75 19.98 18.21
CA SER A 135 56.13 18.55 18.32
C SER A 135 55.99 17.89 19.70
N ASN A 136 55.64 18.65 20.74
CA ASN A 136 55.57 18.16 22.14
C ASN A 136 54.19 18.30 22.76
N ASP A 137 53.16 18.70 22.00
CA ASP A 137 51.85 18.99 22.52
C ASP A 137 50.83 17.89 22.25
N LEU A 138 49.81 17.84 23.06
CA LEU A 138 48.66 16.95 22.88
C LEU A 138 47.99 17.21 21.53
N GLN A 139 47.78 16.18 20.72
CA GLN A 139 47.26 16.30 19.37
C GLN A 139 46.01 15.42 19.22
N PHE A 140 44.96 15.97 18.67
CA PHE A 140 43.74 15.26 18.38
C PHE A 140 43.49 15.15 16.87
N GLU A 141 42.99 14.01 16.44
CA GLU A 141 42.50 13.84 15.07
C GLU A 141 41.27 12.92 15.04
N SER A 142 40.37 13.18 14.10
CA SER A 142 39.24 12.30 13.81
C SER A 142 39.08 12.08 12.32
N GLY A 143 38.67 10.88 11.92
CA GLY A 143 38.51 10.55 10.53
C GLY A 143 38.00 9.14 10.30
N HIS A 144 38.14 8.68 9.08
CA HIS A 144 37.78 7.35 8.64
C HIS A 144 38.97 6.59 8.07
N THR A 145 38.94 5.27 8.34
CA THR A 145 39.65 4.26 7.55
C THR A 145 38.61 3.28 7.01
N SER A 146 38.56 2.04 7.45
CA SER A 146 37.40 1.16 7.24
C SER A 146 36.20 1.60 8.10
N ASN A 147 36.46 2.20 9.25
CA ASN A 147 35.47 2.68 10.22
C ASN A 147 35.84 4.06 10.72
N PHE A 148 34.88 4.77 11.34
CA PHE A 148 35.20 6.04 12.02
C PHE A 148 36.15 5.82 13.18
N TYR A 149 37.16 6.69 13.33
CA TYR A 149 38.04 6.73 14.48
C TYR A 149 38.22 8.15 15.05
N ALA A 150 38.55 8.21 16.34
CA ALA A 150 39.08 9.41 16.99
C ALA A 150 40.34 9.00 17.75
N ARG A 151 41.38 9.82 17.71
CA ARG A 151 42.67 9.54 18.31
C ARG A 151 43.19 10.76 19.03
N LEU A 152 43.59 10.56 20.26
CA LEU A 152 44.34 11.51 21.05
C LEU A 152 45.78 10.99 21.22
N ASN A 153 46.73 11.73 20.70
CA ASN A 153 48.14 11.37 20.76
C ASN A 153 48.85 12.28 21.75
N PRO A 154 49.19 11.81 22.98
CA PRO A 154 49.97 12.62 23.91
C PRO A 154 51.37 12.82 23.35
N SER A 155 52.04 13.91 23.77
CA SER A 155 53.46 14.09 23.50
C SER A 155 54.29 12.94 24.13
N SER A 156 55.51 12.75 23.68
CA SER A 156 56.42 11.71 24.15
C SER A 156 56.68 11.70 25.68
N THR A 157 56.20 12.72 26.38
CA THR A 157 56.30 12.87 27.84
C THR A 157 55.05 12.45 28.62
N PHE A 158 53.91 12.15 27.99
CA PHE A 158 52.58 12.03 28.65
C PHE A 158 51.80 10.74 28.39
N GLY A 159 52.43 9.60 28.12
CA GLY A 159 51.74 8.30 28.12
C GLY A 159 51.31 7.75 26.75
N SER A 160 50.47 6.73 26.77
CA SER A 160 50.07 5.96 25.59
C SER A 160 49.04 6.68 24.73
N VAL A 161 49.03 6.41 23.40
CA VAL A 161 48.00 6.88 22.49
C VAL A 161 46.64 6.30 22.90
N THR A 162 45.68 7.14 23.19
CA THR A 162 44.27 6.72 23.40
C THR A 162 43.54 6.86 22.09
N SER A 163 42.92 5.78 21.65
CA SER A 163 42.17 5.73 20.39
C SER A 163 40.80 5.08 20.58
N PHE A 164 39.85 5.53 19.81
CA PHE A 164 38.53 4.95 19.69
C PHE A 164 38.27 4.57 18.24
N SER A 165 37.64 3.41 18.00
CA SER A 165 37.12 3.00 16.70
C SER A 165 35.69 2.53 16.89
N ASN A 166 34.78 3.08 16.08
CA ASN A 166 33.34 2.81 16.21
C ASN A 166 32.94 1.42 15.68
N GLY A 167 33.77 0.72 14.89
CA GLY A 167 33.40 -0.53 14.24
C GLY A 167 32.29 -0.42 13.18
N THR A 168 31.75 0.76 12.94
CA THR A 168 30.65 1.01 11.97
C THR A 168 31.15 1.89 10.82
N ASP A 169 30.78 1.53 9.60
CA ASP A 169 31.01 2.39 8.43
C ASP A 169 29.98 3.51 8.40
N LEU A 170 30.43 4.76 8.47
CA LEU A 170 29.60 5.95 8.47
C LEU A 170 29.67 6.73 7.15
N LYS A 171 30.30 6.19 6.11
CA LYS A 171 30.38 6.79 4.78
C LYS A 171 29.02 6.86 4.09
N GLY A 172 28.88 7.78 3.14
CA GLY A 172 27.71 7.91 2.29
C GLY A 172 26.45 8.46 2.99
N LYS A 173 26.62 9.06 4.17
CA LYS A 173 25.51 9.70 4.91
C LYS A 173 26.04 10.87 5.76
N PRO A 174 25.19 11.89 6.01
CA PRO A 174 25.55 12.94 6.93
C PRO A 174 25.56 12.42 8.37
N VAL A 175 26.53 12.85 9.14
CA VAL A 175 26.72 12.40 10.52
C VAL A 175 27.03 13.59 11.41
N LEU A 176 26.41 13.66 12.58
CA LEU A 176 26.81 14.54 13.67
C LEU A 176 27.77 13.81 14.58
N TYR A 177 29.01 14.26 14.61
CA TYR A 177 30.05 13.79 15.52
C TYR A 177 30.11 14.71 16.73
N GLY A 178 29.99 14.15 17.94
CA GLY A 178 30.15 14.84 19.22
C GLY A 178 31.35 14.32 19.99
N PHE A 179 32.19 15.22 20.43
CA PHE A 179 33.35 14.97 21.29
C PHE A 179 33.15 15.76 22.58
N ILE A 180 32.65 15.09 23.62
CA ILE A 180 32.09 15.76 24.81
C ILE A 180 32.94 15.45 26.03
N GLY A 181 33.51 16.48 26.66
CA GLY A 181 34.15 16.35 27.95
C GLY A 181 33.14 16.22 29.08
N ASP A 182 33.29 15.23 29.97
CA ASP A 182 32.43 15.03 31.14
C ASP A 182 33.14 15.29 32.48
N GLY A 183 34.34 15.94 32.44
CA GLY A 183 35.16 16.22 33.58
C GLY A 183 36.14 15.09 33.96
N SER A 184 35.92 13.88 33.50
CA SER A 184 36.77 12.71 33.76
C SER A 184 37.21 12.04 32.49
N ASN A 185 36.34 12.05 31.45
CA ASN A 185 36.55 11.36 30.18
C ASN A 185 36.16 12.26 29.01
N LEU A 186 36.62 11.91 27.80
CA LEU A 186 36.11 12.41 26.56
C LEU A 186 35.14 11.38 25.97
N ARG A 187 33.86 11.71 25.94
CA ARG A 187 32.79 10.85 25.35
C ARG A 187 32.70 11.14 23.88
N LEU A 188 32.57 10.08 23.08
CA LEU A 188 32.29 10.15 21.67
C LEU A 188 30.84 9.82 21.39
N ARG A 189 30.16 10.73 20.70
CA ARG A 189 28.75 10.61 20.32
C ARG A 189 28.58 10.67 18.81
N ILE A 190 27.70 9.85 18.27
CA ILE A 190 27.33 9.86 16.86
C ILE A 190 25.83 9.98 16.76
N ASN A 191 25.34 11.01 16.07
CA ASN A 191 23.90 11.32 15.95
C ASN A 191 23.23 11.32 17.35
N ALA A 192 23.81 12.03 18.29
CA ALA A 192 23.36 12.17 19.68
C ALA A 192 23.37 10.86 20.52
N VAL A 193 23.98 9.77 20.03
CA VAL A 193 24.08 8.49 20.74
C VAL A 193 25.52 8.25 21.19
N ASP A 194 25.73 7.90 22.46
CA ASP A 194 27.04 7.50 22.98
C ASP A 194 27.55 6.24 22.29
N LYS A 195 28.77 6.33 21.75
CA LYS A 195 29.42 5.20 21.06
C LYS A 195 30.69 4.75 21.76
N GLY A 196 31.25 5.56 22.65
CA GLY A 196 32.44 5.21 23.38
C GLY A 196 32.97 6.31 24.27
N VAL A 197 33.95 5.95 25.09
CA VAL A 197 34.61 6.81 26.04
C VAL A 197 36.11 6.68 25.88
N MET A 198 36.82 7.79 25.83
CA MET A 198 38.27 7.85 25.94
C MET A 198 38.59 8.25 27.39
N SER A 199 39.02 7.28 28.20
CA SER A 199 39.37 7.49 29.59
C SER A 199 40.81 8.08 29.72
N ASP A 200 41.11 8.71 30.86
CA ASP A 200 42.42 9.29 31.18
C ASP A 200 42.88 10.45 30.30
N VAL A 201 41.95 11.14 29.63
CA VAL A 201 42.21 12.36 28.89
C VAL A 201 42.34 13.55 29.87
N ASN A 202 43.11 13.33 30.96
CA ASN A 202 43.33 14.35 31.96
C ASN A 202 44.46 15.28 31.51
N ALA A 203 44.07 16.33 30.79
CA ALA A 203 45.04 17.34 30.41
C ALA A 203 45.27 18.33 31.55
N SER A 204 46.15 18.00 32.50
CA SER A 204 46.75 19.03 33.37
C SER A 204 47.58 20.05 32.58
N ASN A 205 47.76 19.86 31.28
CA ASN A 205 48.46 20.73 30.36
C ASN A 205 47.58 21.00 29.14
N ASN A 206 46.82 22.10 29.18
CA ASN A 206 46.22 22.67 27.99
C ASN A 206 47.36 23.26 27.14
N PRO A 207 47.68 22.70 25.97
CA PRO A 207 48.59 23.41 25.09
C PRO A 207 47.88 24.60 24.55
N ALA A 208 48.26 25.78 24.98
CA ALA A 208 47.72 27.07 24.56
C ALA A 208 47.92 27.36 23.06
N ASN A 209 48.35 26.39 22.27
CA ASN A 209 48.87 26.65 20.92
C ASN A 209 48.36 25.64 19.85
N ASN A 210 47.20 25.10 19.99
CA ASN A 210 46.61 24.24 18.96
C ASN A 210 45.83 25.02 17.91
N TYR A 211 46.10 24.72 16.66
CA TYR A 211 45.30 25.21 15.52
C TYR A 211 44.37 24.13 15.04
N LEU A 212 43.12 24.49 14.78
CA LEU A 212 42.11 23.60 14.15
C LEU A 212 42.47 23.53 12.66
N ALA A 213 42.62 22.31 12.14
CA ALA A 213 42.70 22.02 10.72
C ALA A 213 41.52 21.17 10.29
N LEU A 214 40.77 21.64 9.30
CA LEU A 214 39.63 20.93 8.71
C LEU A 214 40.04 20.21 7.43
N GLY A 215 39.43 19.07 7.16
CA GLY A 215 39.61 18.28 5.94
C GLY A 215 41.00 17.62 5.87
N VAL A 216 41.76 17.60 6.94
CA VAL A 216 43.12 17.01 6.92
C VAL A 216 43.56 16.54 8.29
N ASN A 217 44.36 15.46 8.29
CA ASN A 217 45.04 15.01 9.50
C ASN A 217 46.27 15.90 9.84
N ARG A 218 46.76 15.76 11.04
CA ARG A 218 47.93 16.50 11.54
C ARG A 218 49.19 16.38 10.68
N GLY A 219 49.37 15.30 9.96
CA GLY A 219 50.51 15.03 9.09
C GLY A 219 50.36 15.56 7.68
N HIS A 220 49.23 16.12 7.32
CA HIS A 220 48.85 16.57 5.99
C HIS A 220 49.04 15.47 4.91
N ASN A 221 48.64 14.26 5.22
CA ASN A 221 48.71 13.12 4.32
C ASN A 221 47.45 12.22 4.31
N ALA A 222 46.39 12.66 4.96
CA ALA A 222 45.07 12.08 4.91
C ALA A 222 44.03 13.22 4.80
N TYR A 223 43.42 13.34 3.63
CA TYR A 223 42.50 14.41 3.26
C TYR A 223 41.07 13.90 3.19
N LEU A 224 40.10 14.73 3.56
CA LEU A 224 38.69 14.44 3.52
C LEU A 224 38.19 14.46 2.07
N ASP A 225 37.63 13.36 1.61
CA ASP A 225 36.76 13.31 0.45
C ASP A 225 35.31 13.40 0.94
N GLY A 226 34.73 14.60 0.87
CA GLY A 226 33.39 14.84 1.44
C GLY A 226 33.17 16.30 1.81
N TRP A 227 32.19 16.57 2.67
CA TRP A 227 31.87 17.95 3.05
C TRP A 227 31.72 18.14 4.57
N ILE A 228 31.87 19.38 5.00
CA ILE A 228 31.58 19.85 6.35
C ILE A 228 30.49 20.92 6.28
N GLY A 229 29.41 20.72 7.07
CA GLY A 229 28.28 21.63 7.12
C GLY A 229 28.36 22.65 8.26
N GLU A 230 28.67 22.17 9.45
CA GLU A 230 28.69 23.03 10.65
C GLU A 230 29.59 22.48 11.73
N ILE A 231 30.23 23.40 12.47
CA ILE A 231 31.09 23.07 13.60
C ILE A 231 30.77 24.03 14.73
N VAL A 232 30.53 23.46 15.92
CA VAL A 232 30.36 24.21 17.16
C VAL A 232 31.34 23.68 18.18
N ALA A 233 32.05 24.57 18.87
CA ALA A 233 32.87 24.23 20.01
C ALA A 233 32.46 25.03 21.24
N ALA A 234 32.38 24.38 22.40
CA ALA A 234 32.11 25.00 23.67
C ALA A 234 33.32 24.86 24.59
N SER A 235 33.73 25.96 25.24
CA SER A 235 34.70 25.95 26.33
C SER A 235 34.03 25.41 27.59
N HIS A 236 34.76 24.67 28.40
CA HIS A 236 34.29 24.02 29.59
C HIS A 236 33.35 22.82 29.36
N GLN A 237 33.11 22.07 30.38
CA GLN A 237 32.25 20.89 30.44
C GLN A 237 30.77 21.33 30.34
N PRO A 238 30.12 21.15 29.19
CA PRO A 238 28.68 21.37 29.13
C PRO A 238 27.95 20.20 29.82
N TYR A 239 26.97 20.51 30.66
CA TYR A 239 26.07 19.50 31.16
C TYR A 239 25.35 18.78 30.01
N ASP A 240 25.00 17.51 30.18
CA ASP A 240 24.30 16.70 29.17
C ASP A 240 23.07 17.38 28.55
N TYR A 241 22.40 18.20 29.36
CA TYR A 241 21.29 19.03 28.92
C TYR A 241 21.67 19.98 27.76
N TYR A 242 22.81 20.68 27.89
CA TYR A 242 23.28 21.61 26.86
C TYR A 242 23.82 20.89 25.61
N CYS A 243 24.48 19.74 25.80
CA CYS A 243 24.90 18.90 24.71
C CYS A 243 23.70 18.50 23.85
N GLY A 244 22.62 18.00 24.49
CA GLY A 244 21.39 17.64 23.81
C GLY A 244 20.71 18.81 23.08
N LYS A 245 20.91 20.08 23.55
CA LYS A 245 20.39 21.25 22.84
C LYS A 245 21.14 21.51 21.53
N ILE A 246 22.46 21.49 21.55
CA ILE A 246 23.29 21.68 20.35
C ILE A 246 23.07 20.55 19.36
N GLU A 247 23.06 19.31 19.83
CA GLU A 247 22.82 18.13 18.99
C GLU A 247 21.46 18.22 18.27
N ARG A 248 20.40 18.56 18.97
CA ARG A 248 19.06 18.74 18.37
C ARG A 248 19.03 19.88 17.37
N TYR A 249 19.67 21.01 17.68
CA TYR A 249 19.78 22.12 16.73
C TYR A 249 20.46 21.66 15.45
N MET A 250 21.65 21.06 15.54
CA MET A 250 22.44 20.66 14.39
C MET A 250 21.77 19.54 13.59
N MET A 251 21.24 18.52 14.27
CA MET A 251 20.53 17.42 13.61
C MET A 251 19.26 17.90 12.91
N GLY A 252 18.47 18.74 13.54
CA GLY A 252 17.25 19.31 12.96
C GLY A 252 17.55 20.18 11.74
N LYS A 253 18.55 21.06 11.82
CA LYS A 253 18.97 21.93 10.73
C LYS A 253 19.49 21.13 9.52
N TRP A 254 20.31 20.12 9.76
CA TRP A 254 20.95 19.32 8.72
C TRP A 254 20.18 18.06 8.32
N GLY A 255 18.95 17.86 8.84
CA GLY A 255 18.12 16.69 8.48
C GLY A 255 18.78 15.34 8.82
N ILE A 256 19.50 15.27 9.96
CA ILE A 256 20.14 14.04 10.42
C ILE A 256 19.18 13.32 11.35
N ASP A 257 18.77 12.10 10.97
CA ASP A 257 17.93 11.29 11.83
C ASP A 257 18.71 10.74 13.02
N PRO A 258 18.18 10.82 14.26
CA PRO A 258 18.74 10.10 15.39
C PRO A 258 18.64 8.60 15.11
N ASP A 259 19.67 7.84 15.50
CA ASP A 259 19.61 6.38 15.46
C ASP A 259 18.64 5.87 16.53
N LEU A 260 17.37 5.71 16.15
CA LEU A 260 16.27 5.27 17.04
C LEU A 260 16.39 3.79 17.43
N SER A 261 17.31 3.02 16.84
CA SER A 261 17.50 1.59 17.13
C SER A 261 18.29 1.32 18.40
N ALA A 262 19.00 2.32 18.92
CA ALA A 262 19.76 2.18 20.16
C ALA A 262 18.88 2.46 21.37
N THR A 263 18.54 1.42 22.13
CA THR A 263 18.04 1.58 23.50
C THR A 263 19.11 2.31 24.30
N THR A 264 18.98 3.61 24.45
CA THR A 264 19.84 4.42 25.30
C THR A 264 19.60 4.02 26.74
N THR A 265 20.45 3.14 27.27
CA THR A 265 20.55 2.91 28.71
C THR A 265 21.02 4.21 29.37
N GLY A 266 20.12 4.80 30.08
CA GLY A 266 20.09 5.96 30.90
C GLY A 266 21.40 6.70 31.22
N TYR A 267 21.37 7.99 30.93
CA TYR A 267 22.19 8.95 31.64
C TYR A 267 21.60 9.15 33.05
N GLY A 268 22.28 8.65 34.07
CA GLY A 268 22.02 9.07 35.42
C GLY A 268 22.38 10.54 35.56
N LEU A 269 21.42 11.44 35.49
CA LEU A 269 21.58 12.80 35.97
C LEU A 269 21.60 12.76 37.51
N SER A 270 22.77 12.59 38.11
CA SER A 270 22.97 12.83 39.52
C SER A 270 23.14 14.35 39.76
N GLY A 271 22.02 15.03 39.89
CA GLY A 271 22.01 16.44 40.18
C GLY A 271 20.57 16.95 40.32
N ASN A 272 20.25 17.35 41.57
CA ASN A 272 18.96 17.91 41.95
C ASN A 272 18.66 19.18 41.13
N GLN A 273 17.96 19.03 39.98
CA GLN A 273 17.47 20.19 39.21
C GLN A 273 15.93 20.12 39.21
N ASN A 274 15.40 20.89 40.18
CA ASN A 274 13.97 21.15 40.33
C ASN A 274 13.55 22.26 39.35
N THR A 275 13.63 22.02 38.03
CA THR A 275 12.97 22.86 37.03
C THR A 275 12.26 21.95 36.04
N ALA A 276 10.95 22.08 36.00
CA ALA A 276 10.10 21.45 34.98
C ALA A 276 10.47 22.08 33.61
N ASP A 277 11.53 21.57 33.00
CA ASP A 277 11.92 22.01 31.70
C ASP A 277 10.91 21.50 30.69
N GLN A 278 10.13 22.43 30.16
CA GLN A 278 9.21 22.21 29.06
C GLN A 278 10.00 21.79 27.86
N LEU A 279 10.01 20.48 27.58
CA LEU A 279 10.45 19.99 26.29
C LEU A 279 9.46 20.51 25.25
N GLY A 280 9.90 21.45 24.41
CA GLY A 280 9.05 22.00 23.36
C GLY A 280 8.55 20.91 22.42
N GLY A 281 7.27 20.97 22.07
CA GLY A 281 6.71 20.10 21.04
C GLY A 281 7.33 20.38 19.67
N ALA A 282 7.33 19.38 18.79
CA ALA A 282 7.78 19.55 17.41
C ALA A 282 6.80 20.39 16.58
N GLY A 283 7.32 21.10 15.59
CA GLY A 283 6.48 21.88 14.67
C GLY A 283 5.68 21.01 13.71
N SER A 284 4.50 21.47 13.34
CA SER A 284 3.73 20.81 12.27
C SER A 284 4.40 21.00 10.90
N GLY A 285 4.13 20.07 9.97
CA GLY A 285 4.48 20.24 8.57
C GLY A 285 3.86 21.52 7.97
N GLY A 286 4.51 22.08 6.97
CA GLY A 286 4.05 23.28 6.27
C GLY A 286 2.99 22.99 5.21
N SER A 287 2.83 23.92 4.27
CA SER A 287 1.88 23.76 3.17
C SER A 287 2.58 23.83 1.82
N ILE A 288 2.31 22.88 0.94
CA ILE A 288 2.78 22.84 -0.44
C ILE A 288 1.57 22.96 -1.37
N TYR A 289 1.59 23.92 -2.28
CA TYR A 289 0.56 24.11 -3.29
C TYR A 289 1.18 24.18 -4.67
N LEU A 290 0.94 23.15 -5.50
CA LEU A 290 1.42 23.06 -6.87
C LEU A 290 0.22 22.96 -7.83
N LYS A 291 0.16 23.87 -8.78
CA LYS A 291 -0.89 23.93 -9.80
C LYS A 291 -0.32 24.23 -11.18
N GLY A 292 -0.72 23.43 -12.16
CA GLY A 292 -0.38 23.63 -13.58
C GLY A 292 -1.50 23.14 -14.49
N ALA A 293 -1.51 23.55 -15.75
CA ALA A 293 -2.37 22.91 -16.74
C ALA A 293 -1.98 21.43 -16.85
N ASN A 294 -0.69 21.17 -17.04
CA ASN A 294 -0.14 19.81 -16.95
C ASN A 294 0.81 19.80 -15.75
N LEU A 295 0.57 18.94 -14.76
CA LEU A 295 1.46 18.73 -13.63
C LEU A 295 2.19 17.41 -13.81
N VAL A 296 3.52 17.47 -13.90
CA VAL A 296 4.39 16.31 -14.07
C VAL A 296 5.37 16.22 -12.90
N ILE A 297 5.39 15.08 -12.21
CA ILE A 297 6.37 14.75 -11.17
C ILE A 297 7.31 13.70 -11.74
N ASN A 298 8.61 14.01 -11.83
CA ASN A 298 9.61 13.10 -12.39
C ASN A 298 9.89 11.90 -11.50
N ASN A 299 10.49 10.88 -12.08
CA ASN A 299 10.89 9.68 -11.33
C ASN A 299 11.90 10.03 -10.22
N GLY A 300 11.75 9.39 -9.06
CA GLY A 300 12.60 9.58 -7.88
C GLY A 300 12.29 10.82 -7.04
N VAL A 301 11.40 11.72 -7.47
CA VAL A 301 11.04 12.94 -6.74
C VAL A 301 10.16 12.64 -5.55
N VAL A 302 10.46 13.23 -4.39
CA VAL A 302 9.66 13.20 -3.16
C VAL A 302 9.06 14.59 -2.90
N ILE A 303 7.80 14.63 -2.51
CA ILE A 303 7.10 15.85 -2.05
C ILE A 303 6.61 15.59 -0.64
N SER A 304 7.18 16.26 0.36
CA SER A 304 6.88 16.01 1.78
C SER A 304 6.53 17.28 2.53
N ALA A 305 5.50 17.18 3.35
CA ALA A 305 5.11 18.17 4.36
C ALA A 305 4.93 17.46 5.73
N ASP A 306 5.86 16.59 6.08
CA ASP A 306 5.78 15.78 7.28
C ASP A 306 5.94 16.63 8.55
N GLY A 307 5.33 16.21 9.64
CA GLY A 307 5.48 16.80 10.95
C GLY A 307 6.87 16.54 11.54
N GLY A 308 7.38 17.48 12.33
CA GLY A 308 8.67 17.34 13.01
C GLY A 308 8.65 16.21 14.03
N GLN A 309 9.78 15.49 14.14
CA GLN A 309 9.98 14.45 15.14
C GLN A 309 10.05 15.06 16.54
N ALA A 310 9.51 14.38 17.52
CA ALA A 310 9.69 14.77 18.91
C ALA A 310 11.14 14.52 19.37
N ALA A 311 11.64 15.36 20.27
CA ALA A 311 12.92 15.09 20.91
C ALA A 311 12.89 13.74 21.63
N PRO A 312 14.01 12.97 21.66
CA PRO A 312 14.07 11.72 22.42
C PRO A 312 13.66 11.94 23.88
N ALA A 313 12.83 11.06 24.41
CA ALA A 313 12.43 11.10 25.81
C ALA A 313 13.65 10.84 26.72
N ILE A 314 13.90 11.70 27.70
CA ILE A 314 15.01 11.56 28.64
C ILE A 314 14.51 10.80 29.87
N ASN A 315 15.10 9.62 30.16
CA ASN A 315 14.79 8.89 31.38
C ASN A 315 15.44 9.60 32.57
N ARG A 316 14.63 10.22 33.44
CA ARG A 316 15.11 10.74 34.74
C ARG A 316 15.25 9.57 35.67
N GLY A 317 16.48 9.10 35.89
CA GLY A 317 16.80 8.07 36.89
C GLY A 317 16.25 8.42 38.26
N GLY A 318 15.39 7.60 38.78
CA GLY A 318 14.91 7.33 40.08
C GLY A 318 14.98 8.40 41.17
N ASN A 319 13.88 9.08 41.44
CA ASN A 319 13.50 9.45 42.79
C ASN A 319 12.08 8.88 43.09
N THR A 320 12.02 7.83 43.90
CA THR A 320 10.81 7.05 44.20
C THR A 320 9.84 7.77 45.15
N GLY A 321 9.81 9.11 45.13
CA GLY A 321 9.04 9.91 46.09
C GLY A 321 8.16 11.02 45.53
N ALA A 322 8.14 11.29 44.26
CA ALA A 322 7.25 12.31 43.69
C ALA A 322 6.06 11.65 42.97
N THR A 323 4.88 11.92 43.46
CA THR A 323 3.56 11.47 42.94
C THR A 323 3.13 12.21 41.68
N ASP A 324 4.04 12.79 40.91
CA ASP A 324 3.73 13.42 39.64
C ASP A 324 3.90 12.37 38.51
N GLY A 325 2.82 11.62 38.29
CA GLY A 325 2.70 10.56 37.29
C GLY A 325 2.75 11.06 35.86
N GLY A 326 3.93 11.46 35.37
CA GLY A 326 4.06 11.93 34.00
C GLY A 326 5.44 11.73 33.43
N SER A 327 5.76 10.49 33.03
CA SER A 327 6.84 10.25 32.09
C SER A 327 6.36 10.48 30.64
N GLU A 328 5.68 11.60 30.39
CA GLU A 328 5.21 11.96 29.08
C GLU A 328 6.37 12.56 28.28
N GLY A 329 6.72 11.90 27.18
CA GLY A 329 7.66 12.45 26.20
C GLY A 329 7.08 13.69 25.50
N PRO A 330 7.93 14.50 24.84
CA PRO A 330 7.45 15.64 24.09
C PRO A 330 6.54 15.19 22.93
N ALA A 331 5.51 15.97 22.62
CA ALA A 331 4.61 15.68 21.53
C ALA A 331 5.29 15.93 20.17
N ALA A 332 5.07 15.03 19.21
CA ALA A 332 5.49 15.22 17.84
C ALA A 332 4.57 16.19 17.09
N GLY A 333 5.07 16.78 16.02
CA GLY A 333 4.31 17.71 15.19
C GLY A 333 3.34 16.98 14.26
N GLY A 334 2.16 17.52 14.02
CA GLY A 334 1.24 17.02 13.02
C GLY A 334 1.79 17.18 11.59
N GLY A 335 1.36 16.34 10.67
CA GLY A 335 1.63 16.48 9.24
C GLY A 335 1.05 17.79 8.69
N GLY A 336 1.63 18.27 7.60
CA GLY A 336 1.22 19.50 6.93
C GLY A 336 0.09 19.31 5.91
N ARG A 337 0.06 20.17 4.91
CA ARG A 337 -0.94 20.11 3.83
C ARG A 337 -0.29 20.17 2.48
N ILE A 338 -0.59 19.24 1.61
CA ILE A 338 -0.13 19.22 0.22
C ILE A 338 -1.34 19.28 -0.70
N TYR A 339 -1.31 20.22 -1.63
CA TYR A 339 -2.31 20.33 -2.69
C TYR A 339 -1.62 20.32 -4.04
N LEU A 340 -1.90 19.29 -4.85
CA LEU A 340 -1.39 19.13 -6.20
C LEU A 340 -2.57 19.23 -7.17
N GLU A 341 -2.47 20.08 -8.19
CA GLU A 341 -3.54 20.25 -9.18
C GLU A 341 -2.98 20.30 -10.60
N GLY A 342 -3.37 19.30 -11.41
CA GLY A 342 -3.25 19.35 -12.86
C GLY A 342 -4.62 19.60 -13.47
N THR A 343 -4.81 20.71 -14.21
CA THR A 343 -6.13 21.04 -14.75
C THR A 343 -6.41 20.40 -16.10
N THR A 344 -5.37 19.98 -16.84
CA THR A 344 -5.46 19.27 -18.11
C THR A 344 -4.90 17.85 -18.00
N SER A 345 -3.75 17.67 -17.31
CA SER A 345 -3.18 16.37 -17.04
C SER A 345 -2.42 16.37 -15.71
N PHE A 346 -2.28 15.18 -15.10
CA PHE A 346 -1.45 14.93 -13.94
C PHE A 346 -0.69 13.62 -14.14
N LEU A 347 0.63 13.68 -14.13
CA LEU A 347 1.52 12.54 -14.24
C LEU A 347 2.48 12.51 -13.07
N ASN A 348 2.50 11.42 -12.30
CA ASN A 348 3.47 11.18 -11.26
C ASN A 348 4.31 9.95 -11.62
N HIS A 349 5.48 10.17 -12.22
CA HIS A 349 6.41 9.11 -12.62
C HIS A 349 7.13 8.47 -11.43
N ALA A 350 7.20 9.17 -10.28
CA ALA A 350 7.84 8.65 -9.07
C ALA A 350 6.98 7.57 -8.39
N SER A 351 5.65 7.69 -8.47
CA SER A 351 4.73 6.73 -7.86
C SER A 351 3.34 6.82 -8.48
N ALA A 352 2.83 5.72 -9.02
CA ALA A 352 1.46 5.65 -9.54
C ALA A 352 0.39 5.84 -8.44
N THR A 353 0.73 5.50 -7.19
CA THR A 353 -0.14 5.63 -6.00
C THR A 353 0.11 6.91 -5.22
N ASN A 354 1.01 7.80 -5.71
CA ASN A 354 1.48 9.01 -5.01
C ASN A 354 2.10 8.73 -3.63
N ALA A 355 2.66 7.54 -3.41
CA ALA A 355 3.36 7.19 -2.16
C ALA A 355 4.60 8.06 -1.89
N ASN A 356 5.11 8.77 -2.93
CA ASN A 356 6.18 9.75 -2.84
C ASN A 356 5.69 11.14 -2.36
N VAL A 357 4.39 11.31 -2.10
CA VAL A 357 3.78 12.56 -1.62
C VAL A 357 3.29 12.31 -0.20
N THR A 358 3.96 12.87 0.80
CA THR A 358 3.71 12.57 2.21
C THR A 358 3.41 13.80 3.04
N ALA A 359 2.51 13.63 4.01
CA ALA A 359 2.20 14.63 5.03
C ALA A 359 2.02 13.90 6.37
N ASN A 360 2.97 13.01 6.72
CA ASN A 360 2.87 12.18 7.91
C ASN A 360 3.04 13.00 9.19
N GLY A 361 2.39 12.58 10.26
CA GLY A 361 2.67 13.09 11.59
C GLY A 361 4.06 12.65 12.07
N GLY A 362 4.74 13.51 12.80
CA GLY A 362 6.02 13.19 13.41
C GLY A 362 5.89 12.10 14.47
N GLN A 363 6.97 11.37 14.70
CA GLN A 363 6.99 10.30 15.70
C GLN A 363 7.47 10.84 17.06
N SER A 364 6.93 10.31 18.14
CA SER A 364 7.42 10.54 19.51
C SER A 364 7.75 9.20 20.17
N GLN A 365 8.71 9.22 21.08
CA GLN A 365 9.03 8.08 21.94
C GLN A 365 8.48 8.32 23.34
N ALA A 366 7.75 7.36 23.91
CA ALA A 366 7.41 7.33 25.31
C ALA A 366 8.35 6.36 26.05
N ILE A 367 8.89 6.76 27.20
CA ILE A 367 9.67 5.87 28.07
C ILE A 367 8.72 4.96 28.84
N SER A 368 7.57 5.48 29.23
CA SER A 368 6.43 4.72 29.76
C SER A 368 5.14 5.48 29.42
N GLY A 369 4.09 4.76 29.01
CA GLY A 369 2.82 5.35 28.59
C GLY A 369 2.62 5.32 27.07
N THR A 370 1.60 6.01 26.57
CA THR A 370 1.27 6.05 25.15
C THR A 370 2.10 7.13 24.44
N PRO A 371 2.83 6.81 23.34
CA PRO A 371 3.51 7.81 22.54
C PRO A 371 2.53 8.89 22.02
N ARG A 372 2.95 10.15 22.04
CA ARG A 372 2.17 11.27 21.48
C ARG A 372 2.65 11.60 20.08
N HIS A 373 2.37 10.69 19.13
CA HIS A 373 2.63 10.93 17.72
C HIS A 373 1.81 12.11 17.21
N GLY A 374 2.35 12.83 16.24
CA GLY A 374 1.56 13.82 15.51
C GLY A 374 0.53 13.12 14.61
N GLU A 375 -0.63 13.72 14.44
CA GLU A 375 -1.59 13.24 13.45
C GLU A 375 -1.09 13.48 12.03
N ASP A 376 -1.45 12.59 11.10
CA ASP A 376 -1.15 12.78 9.70
C ASP A 376 -1.87 14.02 9.16
N GLY A 377 -1.21 14.71 8.26
CA GLY A 377 -1.75 15.86 7.57
C GLY A 377 -2.62 15.47 6.39
N THR A 378 -2.81 16.40 5.48
CA THR A 378 -3.70 16.20 4.33
C THR A 378 -2.92 16.28 3.03
N VAL A 379 -3.02 15.25 2.21
CA VAL A 379 -2.59 15.26 0.80
C VAL A 379 -3.84 15.28 -0.08
N ARG A 380 -3.99 16.34 -0.89
CA ARG A 380 -5.06 16.45 -1.87
C ARG A 380 -4.48 16.54 -3.27
N VAL A 381 -4.80 15.56 -4.10
CA VAL A 381 -4.44 15.54 -5.52
C VAL A 381 -5.71 15.79 -6.33
N VAL A 382 -5.70 16.86 -7.13
CA VAL A 382 -6.78 17.20 -8.08
C VAL A 382 -6.28 16.89 -9.48
N ARG A 383 -6.94 15.94 -10.11
CA ARG A 383 -6.64 15.48 -11.47
C ARG A 383 -7.84 15.82 -12.36
N PRO A 384 -7.64 16.14 -13.65
CA PRO A 384 -8.74 16.23 -14.57
C PRO A 384 -9.36 14.84 -14.71
N GLN A 385 -10.65 14.77 -14.44
CA GLN A 385 -11.38 13.53 -14.66
C GLN A 385 -11.67 13.37 -16.16
N VAL A 386 -11.44 12.17 -16.66
CA VAL A 386 -11.84 11.85 -18.03
C VAL A 386 -13.36 11.69 -18.10
N SER A 387 -13.95 12.14 -19.22
CA SER A 387 -15.39 11.93 -19.47
C SER A 387 -15.68 10.53 -20.01
N SER A 388 -14.69 9.85 -20.55
CA SER A 388 -14.80 8.51 -21.12
C SER A 388 -13.59 7.64 -20.72
N LEU A 389 -13.84 6.34 -20.52
CA LEU A 389 -12.81 5.33 -20.28
C LEU A 389 -12.62 4.52 -21.57
N VAL A 390 -11.76 5.00 -22.48
CA VAL A 390 -11.51 4.38 -23.78
C VAL A 390 -10.03 4.08 -23.90
N PHE A 391 -9.66 2.80 -23.70
CA PHE A 391 -8.28 2.33 -23.71
C PHE A 391 -8.14 1.07 -24.55
N THR A 392 -7.09 0.99 -25.36
CA THR A 392 -6.75 -0.17 -26.20
C THR A 392 -5.75 -1.10 -25.51
N ASP A 393 -4.87 -0.53 -24.69
CA ASP A 393 -3.77 -1.19 -23.98
C ASP A 393 -3.44 -0.47 -22.68
N GLY A 394 -2.39 -0.87 -22.01
CA GLY A 394 -1.93 -0.27 -20.76
C GLY A 394 -2.55 -0.90 -19.51
N THR A 395 -2.24 -0.31 -18.36
CA THR A 395 -2.75 -0.79 -17.06
C THR A 395 -3.83 0.14 -16.54
N LEU A 396 -5.00 -0.43 -16.24
CA LEU A 396 -6.12 0.23 -15.59
C LEU A 396 -6.19 -0.25 -14.14
N SER A 397 -5.86 0.61 -13.20
CA SER A 397 -5.97 0.35 -11.76
C SER A 397 -7.30 0.88 -11.24
N ILE A 398 -8.09 0.02 -10.61
CA ILE A 398 -9.36 0.34 -9.96
C ILE A 398 -9.20 0.07 -8.47
N ASP A 399 -9.17 1.12 -7.66
CA ASP A 399 -9.11 1.04 -6.19
C ASP A 399 -10.49 1.37 -5.63
N THR A 400 -11.23 0.35 -5.21
CA THR A 400 -12.61 0.52 -4.75
C THR A 400 -12.69 1.07 -3.33
N ASP A 401 -11.63 1.03 -2.52
CA ASP A 401 -11.60 1.64 -1.19
C ASP A 401 -11.38 3.15 -1.27
N LYS A 402 -10.61 3.62 -2.27
CA LYS A 402 -10.42 5.04 -2.55
C LYS A 402 -11.45 5.62 -3.52
N GLY A 403 -12.16 4.77 -4.25
CA GLY A 403 -13.06 5.22 -5.31
C GLY A 403 -12.32 5.81 -6.51
N GLU A 404 -11.17 5.27 -6.88
CA GLU A 404 -10.32 5.81 -7.94
C GLU A 404 -10.12 4.82 -9.09
N ILE A 405 -10.26 5.30 -10.32
CA ILE A 405 -9.74 4.64 -11.53
C ILE A 405 -8.56 5.47 -12.04
N THR A 406 -7.43 4.81 -12.28
CA THR A 406 -6.25 5.40 -12.92
C THR A 406 -5.77 4.52 -14.05
N HIS A 407 -5.39 5.13 -15.17
CA HIS A 407 -4.76 4.43 -16.28
C HIS A 407 -3.27 4.82 -16.37
N SER A 408 -2.46 3.94 -16.97
CA SER A 408 -1.00 4.15 -17.10
C SER A 408 -0.61 5.37 -17.96
N ASP A 409 -1.52 5.93 -18.75
CA ASP A 409 -1.35 7.20 -19.47
C ASP A 409 -1.62 8.45 -18.61
N GLY A 410 -1.99 8.27 -17.32
CA GLY A 410 -2.35 9.35 -16.40
C GLY A 410 -3.84 9.69 -16.36
N SER A 411 -4.66 9.08 -17.19
CA SER A 411 -6.13 9.24 -17.15
C SER A 411 -6.69 8.83 -15.78
N PHE A 412 -7.67 9.59 -15.29
CA PHE A 412 -8.19 9.46 -13.95
C PHE A 412 -9.71 9.69 -13.89
N LEU A 413 -10.41 8.89 -13.11
CA LEU A 413 -11.84 9.05 -12.83
C LEU A 413 -12.12 8.73 -11.38
N LEU A 414 -12.92 9.57 -10.70
CA LEU A 414 -13.45 9.32 -9.36
C LEU A 414 -14.81 8.65 -9.44
N GLY A 415 -15.03 7.70 -8.56
CA GLY A 415 -16.31 7.05 -8.32
C GLY A 415 -17.08 7.68 -7.17
N GLU A 416 -18.36 7.45 -7.16
CA GLU A 416 -19.29 7.84 -6.10
C GLU A 416 -19.56 6.66 -5.17
N PHE A 417 -19.42 6.87 -3.86
CA PHE A 417 -19.71 5.86 -2.86
C PHE A 417 -21.20 5.86 -2.51
N SER A 418 -21.75 4.67 -2.41
CA SER A 418 -23.12 4.45 -1.94
C SER A 418 -23.15 3.40 -0.83
N ASP A 419 -23.48 3.85 0.39
CA ASP A 419 -23.68 2.97 1.53
C ASP A 419 -24.96 2.15 1.35
N LYS A 420 -24.87 0.87 1.56
CA LYS A 420 -25.94 -0.10 1.46
C LYS A 420 -25.93 -1.03 2.66
N THR A 421 -27.11 -1.55 2.99
CA THR A 421 -27.25 -2.59 4.00
C THR A 421 -28.14 -3.70 3.47
N TYR A 422 -27.65 -4.92 3.51
CA TYR A 422 -28.47 -6.11 3.32
C TYR A 422 -28.92 -6.62 4.68
N THR A 423 -30.22 -6.93 4.83
CA THR A 423 -30.77 -7.56 6.04
C THR A 423 -31.26 -8.96 5.68
N ASP A 424 -30.75 -9.98 6.35
CA ASP A 424 -31.16 -11.36 6.11
C ASP A 424 -32.56 -11.66 6.72
N GLY A 425 -33.08 -12.86 6.42
CA GLY A 425 -34.39 -13.32 6.94
C GLY A 425 -34.46 -13.45 8.47
N SER A 426 -33.31 -13.42 9.15
CA SER A 426 -33.19 -13.46 10.61
C SER A 426 -33.05 -12.07 11.24
N GLY A 427 -32.99 -11.02 10.42
CA GLY A 427 -32.84 -9.62 10.87
C GLY A 427 -31.40 -9.18 11.06
N ASN A 428 -30.40 -9.97 10.69
CA ASN A 428 -29.00 -9.55 10.75
C ASN A 428 -28.68 -8.57 9.63
N ALA A 429 -28.02 -7.46 9.97
CA ALA A 429 -27.63 -6.41 9.03
C ALA A 429 -26.18 -6.61 8.56
N TYR A 430 -25.98 -6.52 7.25
CA TYR A 430 -24.66 -6.61 6.59
C TYR A 430 -24.41 -5.33 5.81
N PRO A 431 -23.71 -4.34 6.39
CA PRO A 431 -23.36 -3.12 5.68
C PRO A 431 -22.30 -3.40 4.61
N TYR A 432 -22.42 -2.72 3.48
CA TYR A 432 -21.45 -2.75 2.38
C TYR A 432 -21.51 -1.46 1.56
N GLN A 433 -20.49 -1.19 0.76
CA GLN A 433 -20.45 -0.04 -0.13
C GLN A 433 -20.40 -0.48 -1.59
N VAL A 434 -20.97 0.34 -2.45
CA VAL A 434 -20.82 0.24 -3.90
C VAL A 434 -20.13 1.50 -4.39
N VAL A 435 -19.05 1.35 -5.14
CA VAL A 435 -18.42 2.47 -5.83
C VAL A 435 -18.88 2.48 -7.28
N THR A 436 -19.49 3.58 -7.69
CA THR A 436 -20.01 3.77 -9.05
C THR A 436 -19.12 4.74 -9.82
N TYR A 437 -18.55 4.28 -10.92
CA TYR A 437 -17.79 5.09 -11.87
C TYR A 437 -18.65 5.36 -13.10
N THR A 438 -18.86 6.65 -13.42
CA THR A 438 -19.75 7.08 -14.51
C THR A 438 -18.95 7.79 -15.61
N ALA A 439 -19.05 7.33 -16.84
CA ALA A 439 -18.41 7.90 -18.01
C ALA A 439 -19.38 8.06 -19.20
N ASP A 440 -19.03 8.85 -20.21
CA ASP A 440 -19.86 8.96 -21.42
C ASP A 440 -19.80 7.65 -22.24
N THR A 441 -18.61 7.06 -22.34
CA THR A 441 -18.36 5.79 -23.03
C THR A 441 -17.32 5.00 -22.24
N ILE A 442 -17.49 3.69 -22.18
CA ILE A 442 -16.50 2.78 -21.59
C ILE A 442 -16.10 1.75 -22.66
N SER A 443 -14.82 1.71 -23.00
CA SER A 443 -14.26 0.73 -23.92
C SER A 443 -12.90 0.27 -23.47
N LEU A 444 -12.83 -0.95 -22.93
CA LEU A 444 -11.62 -1.57 -22.45
C LEU A 444 -11.19 -2.66 -23.43
N GLY A 445 -10.17 -2.37 -24.25
CA GLY A 445 -9.63 -3.27 -25.27
C GLY A 445 -8.92 -4.50 -24.70
N SER A 446 -8.58 -5.46 -25.54
CA SER A 446 -7.91 -6.71 -25.14
C SER A 446 -6.47 -6.51 -24.65
N GLY A 447 -5.82 -5.39 -24.98
CA GLY A 447 -4.48 -5.02 -24.47
C GLY A 447 -4.49 -4.38 -23.09
N VAL A 448 -5.66 -4.04 -22.54
CA VAL A 448 -5.76 -3.43 -21.21
C VAL A 448 -5.61 -4.49 -20.12
N VAL A 449 -4.73 -4.24 -19.16
CA VAL A 449 -4.60 -5.04 -17.94
C VAL A 449 -5.38 -4.35 -16.81
N VAL A 450 -6.42 -4.98 -16.29
CA VAL A 450 -7.22 -4.43 -15.18
C VAL A 450 -6.71 -4.96 -13.85
N ASN A 451 -6.18 -4.07 -13.01
CA ASN A 451 -5.81 -4.33 -11.62
C ASN A 451 -6.90 -3.77 -10.70
N LEU A 452 -7.73 -4.64 -10.12
CA LEU A 452 -8.78 -4.26 -9.22
C LEU A 452 -8.43 -4.63 -7.78
N THR A 453 -8.47 -3.63 -6.90
CA THR A 453 -8.18 -3.71 -5.47
C THR A 453 -9.32 -3.11 -4.64
N GLY A 454 -9.29 -3.34 -3.33
CA GLY A 454 -10.27 -2.81 -2.38
C GLY A 454 -11.44 -3.75 -2.10
N LYS A 455 -12.22 -3.41 -1.08
CA LYS A 455 -13.30 -4.25 -0.53
C LYS A 455 -14.70 -3.89 -1.03
N ASN A 456 -14.88 -2.73 -1.66
CA ASN A 456 -16.20 -2.26 -2.07
C ASN A 456 -16.61 -2.80 -3.43
N ALA A 457 -17.90 -3.10 -3.61
CA ALA A 457 -18.45 -3.55 -4.89
C ALA A 457 -18.25 -2.48 -5.99
N VAL A 458 -18.05 -2.91 -7.23
CA VAL A 458 -17.74 -2.01 -8.34
C VAL A 458 -18.88 -1.94 -9.36
N SER A 459 -19.29 -0.71 -9.73
CA SER A 459 -20.25 -0.44 -10.79
C SER A 459 -19.61 0.48 -11.83
N LEU A 460 -19.50 0.00 -13.07
CA LEU A 460 -19.06 0.77 -14.23
C LEU A 460 -20.29 1.15 -15.06
N ARG A 461 -20.61 2.44 -15.16
CA ARG A 461 -21.81 2.93 -15.81
C ARG A 461 -21.49 3.93 -16.91
N THR A 462 -22.22 3.83 -18.00
CA THR A 462 -22.26 4.95 -18.96
C THR A 462 -23.43 5.89 -18.68
N ARG A 463 -23.35 7.10 -19.19
CA ARG A 463 -24.45 8.11 -19.23
C ARG A 463 -24.78 8.48 -20.67
N ASN A 464 -25.84 9.21 -20.86
CA ASN A 464 -26.22 9.79 -22.16
C ASN A 464 -26.28 8.74 -23.32
N HIS A 465 -26.88 7.57 -23.06
CA HIS A 465 -27.00 6.47 -24.01
C HIS A 465 -25.64 5.93 -24.51
N GLY A 466 -24.59 6.08 -23.69
CA GLY A 466 -23.26 5.64 -24.03
C GLY A 466 -23.11 4.12 -24.11
N ASN A 467 -22.21 3.68 -24.97
CA ASN A 467 -21.89 2.26 -25.11
C ASN A 467 -20.85 1.81 -24.07
N LEU A 468 -20.94 0.53 -23.69
CA LEU A 468 -19.96 -0.15 -22.85
C LEU A 468 -19.40 -1.36 -23.56
N THR A 469 -18.08 -1.38 -23.79
CA THR A 469 -17.38 -2.51 -24.42
C THR A 469 -16.30 -3.06 -23.49
N LEU A 470 -16.32 -4.36 -23.23
CA LEU A 470 -15.31 -5.08 -22.44
C LEU A 470 -14.61 -6.11 -23.32
N GLY A 471 -13.33 -5.87 -23.62
CA GLY A 471 -12.45 -6.79 -24.37
C GLY A 471 -11.37 -7.47 -23.51
N THR A 472 -11.30 -7.11 -22.22
CA THR A 472 -10.31 -7.61 -21.26
C THR A 472 -10.97 -8.35 -20.10
N THR A 473 -10.19 -8.76 -19.12
CA THR A 473 -10.66 -9.47 -17.92
C THR A 473 -10.84 -8.54 -16.73
N ILE A 474 -12.04 -8.51 -16.15
CA ILE A 474 -12.30 -7.97 -14.81
C ILE A 474 -12.31 -9.15 -13.83
N ASN A 475 -11.35 -9.18 -12.90
CA ASN A 475 -11.18 -10.26 -11.93
C ASN A 475 -11.49 -9.79 -10.51
N VAL A 476 -12.62 -10.23 -9.99
CA VAL A 476 -13.08 -10.04 -8.61
C VAL A 476 -13.23 -11.37 -7.86
N ASN A 477 -12.44 -12.39 -8.21
CA ASN A 477 -12.44 -13.65 -7.48
C ASN A 477 -12.11 -13.42 -6.01
N GLY A 478 -12.75 -14.17 -5.13
CA GLY A 478 -12.36 -14.26 -3.73
C GLY A 478 -10.97 -14.86 -3.58
N GLY A 479 -10.25 -14.45 -2.56
CA GLY A 479 -8.92 -14.99 -2.24
C GLY A 479 -9.02 -16.43 -1.74
N ASN A 480 -8.04 -17.26 -2.15
CA ASN A 480 -7.86 -18.57 -1.55
C ASN A 480 -7.31 -18.42 -0.13
N ASP A 481 -7.51 -19.42 0.73
CA ASP A 481 -6.84 -19.42 2.04
C ASP A 481 -5.31 -19.55 1.86
N PRO A 482 -4.50 -18.56 2.30
CA PRO A 482 -3.05 -18.64 2.12
C PRO A 482 -2.34 -19.54 3.13
N SER A 483 -2.89 -19.73 4.30
CA SER A 483 -2.45 -20.66 5.37
C SER A 483 -3.19 -20.34 6.67
N ASN A 484 -4.26 -21.02 6.95
CA ASN A 484 -5.06 -20.98 8.19
C ASN A 484 -5.62 -19.61 8.65
N VAL A 485 -5.44 -18.54 7.88
CA VAL A 485 -5.98 -17.18 8.20
C VAL A 485 -7.28 -16.85 7.49
N GLY A 486 -7.71 -17.70 6.56
CA GLY A 486 -8.87 -17.45 5.69
C GLY A 486 -8.53 -16.60 4.47
N GLY A 487 -9.22 -16.84 3.37
CA GLY A 487 -9.11 -16.05 2.15
C GLY A 487 -9.67 -14.63 2.34
N SER A 488 -9.06 -13.65 1.70
CA SER A 488 -9.55 -12.26 1.73
C SER A 488 -10.55 -11.99 0.62
N GLY A 489 -11.71 -11.43 0.98
CA GLY A 489 -12.68 -10.91 0.02
C GLY A 489 -12.25 -9.58 -0.59
N LYS A 490 -12.65 -9.32 -1.83
CA LYS A 490 -12.47 -8.04 -2.51
C LYS A 490 -13.72 -7.67 -3.30
N ALA A 491 -13.84 -6.42 -3.69
CA ALA A 491 -14.95 -5.93 -4.52
C ALA A 491 -16.34 -6.36 -4.01
N GLY A 492 -16.61 -6.28 -2.73
CA GLY A 492 -17.89 -6.66 -2.13
C GLY A 492 -18.00 -8.13 -1.71
N GLY A 493 -16.99 -8.96 -1.97
CA GLY A 493 -16.92 -10.33 -1.46
C GLY A 493 -16.54 -10.38 0.02
N PHE A 494 -17.01 -11.38 0.74
CA PHE A 494 -16.78 -11.55 2.17
C PHE A 494 -15.59 -12.46 2.45
N ASP A 495 -14.89 -12.20 3.55
CA ASP A 495 -13.69 -12.95 3.95
C ASP A 495 -14.05 -14.38 4.38
N GLY A 496 -13.19 -15.34 4.07
CA GLY A 496 -13.22 -16.69 4.60
C GLY A 496 -12.88 -16.72 6.09
N GLY A 497 -13.35 -17.72 6.81
CA GLY A 497 -13.02 -17.94 8.20
C GLY A 497 -11.57 -18.38 8.38
N ALA A 498 -10.87 -17.83 9.37
CA ALA A 498 -9.60 -18.41 9.83
C ALA A 498 -9.83 -19.83 10.42
N MET A 499 -8.75 -20.54 10.74
CA MET A 499 -8.83 -21.81 11.44
C MET A 499 -9.80 -21.70 12.63
N ASP A 500 -10.74 -22.64 12.74
CA ASP A 500 -11.77 -22.72 13.81
C ASP A 500 -12.73 -21.52 13.89
N VAL A 501 -12.87 -20.72 12.83
CA VAL A 501 -13.75 -19.55 12.77
C VAL A 501 -14.76 -19.69 11.61
N ASP A 502 -16.00 -19.26 11.84
CA ASP A 502 -16.98 -19.12 10.75
C ASP A 502 -16.45 -18.18 9.66
N GLY A 503 -16.83 -18.41 8.41
CA GLY A 503 -16.69 -17.40 7.37
C GLY A 503 -17.50 -16.14 7.66
N THR A 504 -17.42 -15.14 6.80
CA THR A 504 -18.19 -13.91 6.92
C THR A 504 -19.26 -13.81 5.82
N GLY A 505 -20.22 -12.92 6.01
CA GLY A 505 -21.32 -12.71 5.07
C GLY A 505 -22.62 -13.46 5.41
N PRO A 506 -23.74 -13.14 4.71
CA PRO A 506 -25.06 -13.65 5.04
C PRO A 506 -25.23 -15.17 4.88
N GLY A 507 -24.55 -15.74 3.90
CA GLY A 507 -24.55 -17.19 3.62
C GLY A 507 -23.24 -17.86 4.00
N LYS A 508 -22.59 -17.39 5.06
CA LYS A 508 -21.28 -17.87 5.52
C LYS A 508 -21.25 -19.38 5.76
N GLY A 509 -20.13 -19.99 5.44
CA GLY A 509 -19.81 -21.35 5.85
C GLY A 509 -19.53 -21.39 7.35
N LYS A 510 -19.99 -22.46 8.01
CA LYS A 510 -19.74 -22.69 9.43
C LYS A 510 -18.33 -23.24 9.65
N THR A 511 -17.76 -22.92 10.80
CA THR A 511 -16.54 -23.58 11.25
C THR A 511 -16.79 -25.06 11.53
N LYS A 512 -15.72 -25.82 11.70
CA LYS A 512 -15.81 -27.24 12.10
C LYS A 512 -16.73 -27.46 13.32
N SER A 513 -17.34 -28.63 13.41
CA SER A 513 -18.03 -29.05 14.63
C SER A 513 -17.18 -30.05 15.43
N VAL A 514 -17.61 -30.34 16.67
CA VAL A 514 -16.97 -31.34 17.53
C VAL A 514 -16.83 -32.74 16.90
N ASN A 515 -17.58 -33.01 15.83
CA ASN A 515 -17.60 -34.30 15.13
C ASN A 515 -16.94 -34.25 13.73
N SER A 516 -16.44 -33.10 13.29
CA SER A 516 -15.76 -32.98 12.01
C SER A 516 -14.66 -31.95 12.06
N ALA A 517 -13.53 -32.28 11.48
CA ALA A 517 -12.39 -31.39 11.30
C ALA A 517 -12.53 -30.40 10.12
N GLN A 518 -13.63 -30.46 9.36
CA GLN A 518 -13.84 -29.68 8.14
C GLN A 518 -14.72 -28.45 8.37
N GLY A 519 -14.37 -27.32 7.76
CA GLY A 519 -15.24 -26.15 7.66
C GLY A 519 -16.29 -26.29 6.55
N GLY A 520 -17.44 -25.64 6.71
CA GLY A 520 -18.55 -25.67 5.75
C GLY A 520 -18.34 -24.71 4.57
N GLY A 521 -18.86 -25.09 3.38
CA GLY A 521 -18.88 -24.22 2.20
C GLY A 521 -19.93 -23.12 2.33
N ALA A 522 -19.64 -21.94 1.76
CA ALA A 522 -20.53 -20.79 1.77
C ALA A 522 -21.61 -20.84 0.68
N ALA A 523 -22.69 -20.07 0.86
CA ALA A 523 -23.77 -19.92 -0.12
C ALA A 523 -23.89 -18.46 -0.60
N PHE A 524 -24.45 -18.30 -1.81
CA PHE A 524 -24.97 -17.04 -2.33
C PHE A 524 -26.16 -17.31 -3.27
N GLY A 525 -25.94 -17.56 -4.55
CA GLY A 525 -26.96 -17.94 -5.51
C GLY A 525 -27.32 -19.42 -5.40
N GLY A 526 -26.33 -20.26 -5.19
CA GLY A 526 -26.44 -21.68 -4.85
C GLY A 526 -26.03 -21.93 -3.40
N GLN A 527 -26.51 -23.05 -2.84
CA GLN A 527 -26.12 -23.48 -1.50
C GLN A 527 -24.71 -24.07 -1.52
N GLY A 528 -23.91 -23.76 -0.50
CA GLY A 528 -22.68 -24.48 -0.16
C GLY A 528 -22.98 -25.72 0.67
N LYS A 529 -22.07 -26.67 0.69
CA LYS A 529 -22.21 -27.91 1.46
C LYS A 529 -21.54 -27.78 2.81
N ASP A 530 -22.26 -28.20 3.86
CA ASP A 530 -21.68 -28.45 5.16
C ASP A 530 -21.41 -29.96 5.34
N TRP A 531 -20.49 -30.30 6.24
CA TRP A 531 -20.10 -31.68 6.48
C TRP A 531 -21.25 -32.55 7.07
N ASP A 532 -22.18 -31.95 7.84
CA ASP A 532 -23.36 -32.63 8.44
C ASP A 532 -24.55 -32.72 7.50
N PHE A 533 -24.34 -32.49 6.18
CA PHE A 533 -25.37 -32.44 5.14
C PHE A 533 -26.36 -31.27 5.30
N SER A 534 -26.12 -30.36 6.23
CA SER A 534 -26.82 -29.06 6.22
C SER A 534 -26.28 -28.17 5.07
N TYR A 535 -27.04 -27.15 4.75
CA TYR A 535 -26.68 -26.24 3.66
C TYR A 535 -26.71 -24.81 4.13
N SER A 536 -25.70 -24.05 3.77
CA SER A 536 -25.70 -22.59 3.98
C SER A 536 -26.87 -21.95 3.23
N GLN A 537 -27.51 -20.96 3.83
CA GLN A 537 -28.69 -20.32 3.25
C GLN A 537 -28.30 -19.38 2.10
N THR A 538 -29.04 -19.45 0.98
CA THR A 538 -28.93 -18.46 -0.10
C THR A 538 -29.53 -17.13 0.31
N TYR A 539 -29.05 -16.03 -0.25
CA TYR A 539 -29.48 -14.68 0.11
C TYR A 539 -29.52 -13.73 -1.10
N ALA A 540 -30.04 -12.51 -0.89
CA ALA A 540 -30.33 -11.52 -1.91
C ALA A 540 -31.30 -12.04 -2.99
N THR A 541 -31.71 -11.15 -3.89
CA THR A 541 -32.62 -11.54 -4.98
C THR A 541 -31.84 -11.88 -6.25
N PRO A 542 -32.38 -12.76 -7.12
CA PRO A 542 -31.71 -13.12 -8.37
C PRO A 542 -31.45 -11.94 -9.31
N GLU A 543 -32.27 -10.90 -9.23
CA GLU A 543 -32.21 -9.71 -10.09
C GLU A 543 -31.02 -8.81 -9.76
N LEU A 544 -30.48 -8.91 -8.54
CA LEU A 544 -29.40 -8.02 -8.04
C LEU A 544 -29.73 -6.51 -8.13
N ALA A 545 -31.02 -6.16 -8.26
CA ALA A 545 -31.47 -4.80 -8.52
C ALA A 545 -31.23 -3.86 -7.33
N ASN A 546 -31.48 -4.38 -6.13
CA ASN A 546 -31.38 -3.62 -4.88
C ASN A 546 -30.06 -3.86 -4.14
N HIS A 547 -29.40 -5.00 -4.41
CA HIS A 547 -28.22 -5.44 -3.67
C HIS A 547 -27.14 -5.97 -4.61
N LEU A 548 -26.17 -5.11 -4.95
CA LEU A 548 -24.94 -5.52 -5.61
C LEU A 548 -23.94 -5.98 -4.54
N LEU A 549 -24.12 -7.18 -4.03
CA LEU A 549 -23.40 -7.77 -2.91
C LEU A 549 -22.68 -9.01 -3.38
N GLY A 550 -21.48 -9.24 -2.92
CA GLY A 550 -20.67 -10.40 -3.28
C GLY A 550 -21.04 -11.68 -2.53
N GLY A 551 -20.32 -12.73 -2.82
CA GLY A 551 -20.46 -14.05 -2.20
C GLY A 551 -19.93 -14.05 -0.77
N SER A 552 -20.41 -15.00 0.05
CA SER A 552 -19.97 -15.24 1.43
C SER A 552 -18.74 -16.13 1.50
N GLY A 553 -17.98 -16.01 2.58
CA GLY A 553 -16.78 -16.81 2.83
C GLY A 553 -17.09 -18.18 3.45
N GLY A 554 -16.30 -19.20 3.10
CA GLY A 554 -16.32 -20.52 3.69
C GLY A 554 -15.80 -20.52 5.13
N GLY A 555 -16.20 -21.47 5.94
CA GLY A 555 -15.78 -21.64 7.33
C GLY A 555 -14.39 -22.27 7.43
N GLY A 556 -13.67 -22.00 8.50
CA GLY A 556 -12.37 -22.61 8.79
C GLY A 556 -12.51 -24.03 9.33
N GLY A 557 -11.58 -24.91 8.98
CA GLY A 557 -11.42 -26.27 9.49
C GLY A 557 -10.39 -26.32 10.63
N ASP A 558 -9.99 -27.55 11.03
CA ASP A 558 -9.07 -27.84 12.15
C ASP A 558 -7.58 -27.70 11.78
N GLY A 559 -7.21 -26.76 10.97
CA GLY A 559 -5.82 -26.53 10.55
C GLY A 559 -5.70 -25.58 9.36
N TYR A 560 -6.83 -25.24 8.74
CA TYR A 560 -6.85 -24.41 7.54
C TYR A 560 -8.06 -23.50 7.50
N GLY A 561 -7.87 -22.31 6.96
CA GLY A 561 -8.94 -21.34 6.76
C GLY A 561 -9.88 -21.72 5.60
N GLY A 562 -11.01 -21.04 5.51
CA GLY A 562 -11.95 -21.12 4.39
C GLY A 562 -11.59 -20.15 3.27
N GLY A 563 -12.07 -20.44 2.04
CA GLY A 563 -11.97 -19.54 0.90
C GLY A 563 -12.89 -18.32 1.01
N ALA A 564 -12.49 -17.16 0.49
CA ALA A 564 -13.33 -15.96 0.47
C ALA A 564 -14.46 -16.05 -0.57
N GLY A 565 -15.54 -15.30 -0.38
CA GLY A 565 -16.57 -15.12 -1.41
C GLY A 565 -16.08 -14.29 -2.59
N GLY A 566 -16.60 -14.59 -3.79
CA GLY A 566 -16.37 -13.80 -4.99
C GLY A 566 -16.97 -12.40 -4.86
N GLY A 567 -16.37 -11.41 -5.53
CA GLY A 567 -16.80 -10.02 -5.49
C GLY A 567 -18.07 -9.72 -6.29
N ALA A 568 -18.44 -8.44 -6.35
CA ALA A 568 -19.63 -7.96 -7.06
C ALA A 568 -19.26 -6.89 -8.12
N VAL A 569 -19.69 -7.12 -9.35
CA VAL A 569 -19.46 -6.23 -10.50
C VAL A 569 -20.78 -5.91 -11.22
N GLU A 570 -20.99 -4.64 -11.49
CA GLU A 570 -22.03 -4.18 -12.39
C GLU A 570 -21.43 -3.49 -13.61
N LEU A 571 -21.92 -3.83 -14.80
CA LEU A 571 -21.72 -3.09 -16.04
C LEU A 571 -23.08 -2.58 -16.53
N PHE A 572 -23.20 -1.26 -16.65
CA PHE A 572 -24.47 -0.61 -17.00
C PHE A 572 -24.28 0.35 -18.18
N ALA A 573 -24.86 -0.01 -19.33
CA ALA A 573 -24.98 0.88 -20.46
C ALA A 573 -26.31 1.63 -20.38
N HIS A 574 -26.26 2.96 -20.21
CA HIS A 574 -27.45 3.78 -19.94
C HIS A 574 -28.41 3.82 -21.11
N GLY A 575 -29.70 3.73 -20.84
CA GLY A 575 -30.78 3.89 -21.81
C GLY A 575 -30.74 2.82 -22.90
N ASP A 576 -30.64 3.22 -24.14
CA ASP A 576 -30.50 2.34 -25.32
C ASP A 576 -29.04 2.01 -25.69
N GLY A 577 -28.07 2.43 -24.85
CA GLY A 577 -26.65 2.10 -25.00
C GLY A 577 -26.39 0.60 -25.08
N ALA A 578 -25.51 0.21 -26.00
CA ALA A 578 -25.13 -1.19 -26.19
C ALA A 578 -24.07 -1.61 -25.16
N LEU A 579 -24.26 -2.79 -24.55
CA LEU A 579 -23.26 -3.46 -23.74
C LEU A 579 -22.68 -4.65 -24.52
N THR A 580 -21.35 -4.62 -24.77
CA THR A 580 -20.67 -5.65 -25.53
C THR A 580 -19.53 -6.25 -24.71
N ILE A 581 -19.56 -7.57 -24.51
CA ILE A 581 -18.42 -8.33 -24.00
C ILE A 581 -17.86 -9.15 -25.16
N THR A 582 -16.68 -8.77 -25.66
CA THR A 582 -16.06 -9.40 -26.83
C THR A 582 -15.58 -10.82 -26.49
N SER A 583 -15.13 -11.60 -27.45
CA SER A 583 -14.63 -12.98 -27.23
C SER A 583 -13.44 -13.07 -26.26
N GLY A 584 -12.62 -11.99 -26.15
CA GLY A 584 -11.54 -11.86 -25.16
C GLY A 584 -11.99 -11.36 -23.80
N GLY A 585 -13.18 -10.76 -23.72
CA GLY A 585 -13.71 -10.17 -22.48
C GLY A 585 -14.16 -11.23 -21.48
N LYS A 586 -13.81 -11.01 -20.19
CA LYS A 586 -14.21 -11.93 -19.10
C LYS A 586 -14.56 -11.14 -17.84
N ILE A 587 -15.55 -11.64 -17.10
CA ILE A 587 -15.83 -11.20 -15.74
C ILE A 587 -15.76 -12.45 -14.86
N LEU A 588 -14.83 -12.42 -13.89
CA LEU A 588 -14.56 -13.54 -13.00
C LEU A 588 -14.88 -13.11 -11.57
N ALA A 589 -15.94 -13.67 -11.00
CA ALA A 589 -16.42 -13.44 -9.64
C ALA A 589 -16.51 -14.78 -8.89
N ASN A 590 -15.49 -15.64 -9.01
CA ASN A 590 -15.49 -16.95 -8.41
C ASN A 590 -15.18 -16.86 -6.91
N GLY A 591 -15.71 -17.79 -6.11
CA GLY A 591 -15.30 -17.99 -4.73
C GLY A 591 -13.88 -18.53 -4.65
N GLY A 592 -13.17 -18.21 -3.56
CA GLY A 592 -11.83 -18.71 -3.27
C GLY A 592 -11.85 -20.18 -2.83
N ASP A 593 -10.78 -20.88 -3.16
CA ASP A 593 -10.53 -22.26 -2.77
C ASP A 593 -9.87 -22.34 -1.39
N THR A 594 -9.94 -23.50 -0.74
CA THR A 594 -9.11 -23.81 0.42
C THR A 594 -7.73 -24.29 -0.02
N SER A 595 -6.70 -24.10 0.80
CA SER A 595 -5.30 -24.25 0.36
C SER A 595 -4.77 -25.68 0.25
N THR A 596 -5.43 -26.72 0.79
CA THR A 596 -4.86 -28.09 0.84
C THR A 596 -5.85 -29.25 0.75
N ASN A 597 -5.38 -30.38 0.19
CA ASN A 597 -6.04 -31.69 0.13
C ASN A 597 -6.03 -32.44 1.49
N HIS A 598 -6.43 -31.81 2.57
CA HIS A 598 -6.39 -32.45 3.88
C HIS A 598 -7.79 -32.65 4.46
N ALA A 599 -7.98 -33.74 5.21
CA ALA A 599 -9.23 -34.02 5.92
C ALA A 599 -9.67 -32.95 6.95
N GLN A 600 -8.82 -31.92 7.16
CA GLN A 600 -9.00 -30.82 8.10
C GLN A 600 -9.19 -29.48 7.40
N SER A 601 -9.48 -29.48 6.09
CA SER A 601 -9.59 -28.27 5.28
C SER A 601 -10.79 -27.41 5.66
N GLY A 602 -10.69 -26.10 5.40
CA GLY A 602 -11.84 -25.20 5.43
C GLY A 602 -12.83 -25.43 4.29
N GLY A 603 -13.94 -24.73 4.30
CA GLY A 603 -14.93 -24.73 3.23
C GLY A 603 -14.58 -23.76 2.10
N GLY A 604 -15.04 -24.04 0.88
CA GLY A 604 -14.93 -23.12 -0.25
C GLY A 604 -15.82 -21.89 -0.09
N GLY A 605 -15.34 -20.70 -0.56
CA GLY A 605 -16.17 -19.50 -0.67
C GLY A 605 -17.25 -19.63 -1.75
N SER A 606 -18.38 -18.92 -1.63
CA SER A 606 -19.39 -18.90 -2.70
C SER A 606 -18.99 -18.00 -3.85
N GLY A 607 -19.51 -18.27 -5.06
CA GLY A 607 -19.40 -17.35 -6.18
C GLY A 607 -20.02 -16.00 -5.87
N GLY A 608 -19.59 -14.94 -6.57
CA GLY A 608 -20.02 -13.56 -6.36
C GLY A 608 -21.18 -13.13 -7.27
N ALA A 609 -21.28 -11.81 -7.50
CA ALA A 609 -22.37 -11.19 -8.27
C ALA A 609 -21.86 -10.54 -9.56
N ILE A 610 -22.54 -10.78 -10.65
CA ILE A 610 -22.34 -10.09 -11.93
C ILE A 610 -23.70 -9.54 -12.38
N ARG A 611 -23.80 -8.20 -12.55
CA ARG A 611 -25.00 -7.55 -13.07
C ARG A 611 -24.69 -6.84 -14.38
N LEU A 612 -25.45 -7.12 -15.40
CA LEU A 612 -25.33 -6.49 -16.71
C LEU A 612 -26.68 -5.81 -17.05
N GLU A 613 -26.64 -4.54 -17.45
CA GLU A 613 -27.84 -3.82 -17.90
C GLU A 613 -27.48 -2.97 -19.12
N GLY A 614 -28.36 -2.95 -20.13
CA GLY A 614 -28.15 -2.15 -21.35
C GLY A 614 -29.32 -2.22 -22.31
N GLY A 615 -29.40 -1.28 -23.25
CA GLY A 615 -30.42 -1.25 -24.30
C GLY A 615 -30.39 -2.49 -25.18
N SER A 616 -29.19 -2.94 -25.55
CA SER A 616 -28.92 -4.26 -26.11
C SER A 616 -27.67 -4.85 -25.46
N ILE A 617 -27.58 -6.20 -25.37
CA ILE A 617 -26.44 -6.88 -24.75
C ILE A 617 -25.91 -7.99 -25.66
N SER A 618 -24.61 -7.93 -25.96
CA SER A 618 -23.91 -8.96 -26.73
C SER A 618 -22.73 -9.49 -25.95
N ILE A 619 -22.77 -10.79 -25.59
CA ILE A 619 -21.72 -11.48 -24.86
C ILE A 619 -21.14 -12.55 -25.78
N ALA A 620 -19.94 -12.34 -26.29
CA ALA A 620 -19.14 -13.36 -26.96
C ALA A 620 -18.06 -13.96 -26.03
N GLY A 621 -17.84 -13.34 -24.89
CA GLY A 621 -16.85 -13.71 -23.88
C GLY A 621 -17.40 -14.62 -22.79
N THR A 622 -16.84 -14.49 -21.55
CA THR A 622 -17.12 -15.40 -20.45
C THR A 622 -17.54 -14.65 -19.18
N LEU A 623 -18.61 -15.11 -18.56
CA LEU A 623 -19.06 -14.71 -17.22
C LEU A 623 -18.92 -15.91 -16.28
N GLU A 624 -18.15 -15.76 -15.19
CA GLU A 624 -17.96 -16.82 -14.20
C GLU A 624 -18.27 -16.30 -12.79
N ALA A 625 -19.14 -17.02 -12.08
CA ALA A 625 -19.42 -16.81 -10.67
C ALA A 625 -19.55 -18.20 -9.98
N LYS A 626 -18.47 -18.98 -10.06
CA LYS A 626 -18.41 -20.35 -9.53
C LYS A 626 -18.14 -20.34 -8.03
N GLY A 627 -18.65 -21.33 -7.32
CA GLY A 627 -18.21 -21.61 -5.95
C GLY A 627 -16.76 -22.10 -5.91
N GLY A 628 -16.04 -21.77 -4.86
CA GLY A 628 -14.69 -22.27 -4.61
C GLY A 628 -14.70 -23.74 -4.17
N ASN A 629 -13.59 -24.42 -4.38
CA ASN A 629 -13.43 -25.81 -4.01
C ASN A 629 -13.16 -25.95 -2.50
N GLY A 630 -13.92 -26.82 -1.84
CA GLY A 630 -13.59 -27.39 -0.54
C GLY A 630 -13.09 -28.80 -0.78
N LEU A 631 -11.81 -29.03 -0.72
CA LEU A 631 -11.09 -30.16 -1.35
C LEU A 631 -11.55 -31.56 -1.03
N THR A 632 -12.28 -31.82 0.04
CA THR A 632 -12.73 -33.19 0.40
C THR A 632 -14.23 -33.36 0.44
N ALA A 633 -15.02 -32.33 0.74
CA ALA A 633 -16.48 -32.48 0.80
C ALA A 633 -17.29 -31.16 0.92
N THR A 634 -16.69 -30.01 1.07
CA THR A 634 -17.39 -28.76 1.43
C THR A 634 -17.18 -27.61 0.45
N PRO A 635 -17.49 -27.80 -0.85
CA PRO A 635 -17.39 -26.72 -1.82
C PRO A 635 -18.44 -25.62 -1.57
N GLY A 636 -18.10 -24.39 -1.98
CA GLY A 636 -19.02 -23.27 -1.99
C GLY A 636 -20.12 -23.41 -3.06
N GLY A 637 -21.22 -22.72 -2.89
CA GLY A 637 -22.28 -22.60 -3.87
C GLY A 637 -21.95 -21.62 -4.99
N GLY A 638 -22.56 -21.77 -6.17
CA GLY A 638 -22.45 -20.82 -7.27
C GLY A 638 -23.03 -19.46 -6.91
N GLY A 639 -22.56 -18.40 -7.61
CA GLY A 639 -22.95 -17.02 -7.42
C GLY A 639 -24.24 -16.61 -8.12
N ARG A 640 -24.37 -15.32 -8.44
CA ARG A 640 -25.53 -14.77 -9.16
C ARG A 640 -25.09 -13.97 -10.38
N ILE A 641 -25.73 -14.22 -11.52
CA ILE A 641 -25.61 -13.41 -12.73
C ILE A 641 -26.99 -12.89 -13.09
N ALA A 642 -27.12 -11.56 -13.16
CA ALA A 642 -28.34 -10.87 -13.55
C ALA A 642 -28.10 -10.08 -14.85
N ILE A 643 -28.95 -10.29 -15.86
CA ILE A 643 -28.89 -9.63 -17.16
C ILE A 643 -30.23 -8.94 -17.40
N LYS A 644 -30.21 -7.63 -17.66
CA LYS A 644 -31.41 -6.87 -17.97
C LYS A 644 -31.26 -6.09 -19.27
N THR A 645 -32.12 -6.39 -20.26
CA THR A 645 -32.15 -5.69 -21.53
C THR A 645 -33.55 -5.68 -22.14
N ASN A 646 -33.92 -4.58 -22.79
CA ASN A 646 -35.15 -4.47 -23.55
C ASN A 646 -34.94 -4.71 -25.05
N GLY A 647 -33.69 -4.80 -25.51
CA GLY A 647 -33.32 -5.06 -26.89
C GLY A 647 -32.77 -6.48 -27.11
N ASN A 648 -31.89 -6.60 -28.09
CA ASN A 648 -31.30 -7.89 -28.43
C ASN A 648 -30.36 -8.42 -27.34
N LEU A 649 -30.37 -9.75 -27.13
CA LEU A 649 -29.46 -10.46 -26.24
C LEU A 649 -28.79 -11.59 -26.97
N THR A 650 -27.45 -11.62 -26.97
CA THR A 650 -26.67 -12.81 -27.31
C THR A 650 -25.85 -13.23 -26.10
N LEU A 651 -25.84 -14.52 -25.78
CA LEU A 651 -25.11 -15.07 -24.64
C LEU A 651 -23.91 -15.88 -25.10
N GLY A 652 -22.76 -15.63 -24.46
CA GLY A 652 -21.56 -16.42 -24.57
C GLY A 652 -21.47 -17.49 -23.50
N THR A 653 -20.26 -17.69 -22.96
CA THR A 653 -20.02 -18.69 -21.91
C THR A 653 -20.45 -18.19 -20.54
N ILE A 654 -21.34 -18.91 -19.88
CA ILE A 654 -21.78 -18.63 -18.50
C ILE A 654 -21.44 -19.84 -17.64
N LYS A 655 -20.77 -19.57 -16.49
CA LYS A 655 -20.40 -20.60 -15.52
C LYS A 655 -20.82 -20.17 -14.12
N LEU A 656 -21.70 -20.97 -13.55
CA LEU A 656 -22.27 -20.79 -12.20
C LEU A 656 -22.11 -22.05 -11.34
N ASP A 657 -21.12 -22.88 -11.67
CA ASP A 657 -20.87 -24.13 -10.98
C ASP A 657 -20.55 -23.91 -9.49
N GLY A 658 -20.86 -24.89 -8.69
CA GLY A 658 -20.63 -24.90 -7.25
C GLY A 658 -21.23 -26.17 -6.67
N HIS A 659 -21.27 -26.32 -5.34
CA HIS A 659 -21.96 -27.46 -4.74
C HIS A 659 -23.43 -27.51 -5.23
N ARG A 660 -24.14 -26.38 -5.12
CA ARG A 660 -25.34 -26.13 -5.88
C ARG A 660 -25.05 -25.04 -6.91
N PRO A 661 -25.51 -25.18 -8.13
CA PRO A 661 -25.36 -24.14 -9.13
C PRO A 661 -25.90 -22.80 -8.64
N GLY A 662 -25.28 -21.71 -9.08
CA GLY A 662 -25.79 -20.37 -8.86
C GLY A 662 -27.04 -20.05 -9.68
N THR A 663 -27.43 -18.80 -9.70
CA THR A 663 -28.63 -18.34 -10.42
C THR A 663 -28.25 -17.42 -11.58
N LEU A 664 -28.83 -17.69 -12.75
CA LEU A 664 -28.90 -16.74 -13.86
C LEU A 664 -30.31 -16.16 -13.90
N HIS A 665 -30.40 -14.82 -13.86
CA HIS A 665 -31.66 -14.12 -14.01
C HIS A 665 -31.59 -13.22 -15.25
N ILE A 666 -32.51 -13.38 -16.17
CA ILE A 666 -32.66 -12.56 -17.36
C ILE A 666 -33.99 -11.84 -17.28
N SER A 667 -33.98 -10.52 -17.40
CA SER A 667 -35.16 -9.67 -17.37
C SER A 667 -35.12 -8.61 -18.47
N GLY A 668 -36.30 -8.03 -18.75
CA GLY A 668 -36.55 -7.06 -19.82
C GLY A 668 -37.85 -7.35 -20.51
N SER A 669 -38.07 -6.79 -21.72
CA SER A 669 -39.28 -7.07 -22.44
C SER A 669 -39.30 -8.57 -22.85
N THR A 670 -40.21 -9.33 -22.23
CA THR A 670 -40.57 -10.60 -22.80
C THR A 670 -41.21 -10.35 -24.17
N PRO A 671 -40.72 -10.99 -25.22
CA PRO A 671 -41.42 -10.87 -26.50
C PRO A 671 -42.86 -11.34 -26.29
N THR A 672 -43.82 -10.41 -26.42
CA THR A 672 -45.25 -10.76 -26.59
C THR A 672 -45.47 -11.46 -27.95
N ALA A 673 -44.44 -11.64 -28.72
CA ALA A 673 -44.41 -12.23 -30.02
C ALA A 673 -44.35 -13.77 -29.96
N ALA A 674 -44.77 -14.40 -31.03
CA ALA A 674 -44.65 -15.84 -31.26
C ALA A 674 -43.18 -16.29 -31.22
N LEU A 675 -42.90 -17.47 -30.70
CA LEU A 675 -41.59 -18.13 -30.87
C LEU A 675 -41.53 -18.73 -32.31
N SER A 676 -41.12 -17.90 -33.24
CA SER A 676 -41.11 -18.29 -34.66
C SER A 676 -39.74 -17.98 -35.28
N HIS A 677 -39.00 -19.05 -35.61
CA HIS A 677 -37.68 -18.97 -36.21
C HIS A 677 -37.55 -20.00 -37.31
N SER A 678 -37.06 -19.53 -38.50
CA SER A 678 -36.89 -20.37 -39.70
C SER A 678 -35.45 -20.86 -39.91
N SER A 679 -34.47 -20.24 -39.21
CA SER A 679 -33.04 -20.59 -39.35
C SER A 679 -32.29 -20.10 -38.08
N GLY A 680 -30.99 -20.43 -38.03
CA GLY A 680 -30.14 -20.03 -36.90
C GLY A 680 -30.15 -21.06 -35.78
N THR A 681 -29.69 -20.64 -34.56
CA THR A 681 -29.62 -21.48 -33.37
C THR A 681 -30.52 -20.92 -32.29
N LEU A 682 -31.47 -21.74 -31.83
CA LEU A 682 -32.28 -21.48 -30.63
C LEU A 682 -31.71 -22.29 -29.45
N THR A 683 -31.22 -21.62 -28.45
CA THR A 683 -30.77 -22.24 -27.21
C THR A 683 -31.83 -22.07 -26.12
N ILE A 684 -32.23 -23.15 -25.48
CA ILE A 684 -33.17 -23.16 -24.33
C ILE A 684 -32.45 -23.81 -23.16
N ASP A 685 -32.27 -23.05 -22.07
CA ASP A 685 -31.68 -23.52 -20.84
C ASP A 685 -32.74 -23.60 -19.74
N THR A 686 -33.06 -24.82 -19.35
CA THR A 686 -34.08 -25.07 -18.33
C THR A 686 -33.56 -24.93 -16.89
N THR A 687 -32.25 -25.00 -16.68
CA THR A 687 -31.68 -24.78 -15.34
C THR A 687 -31.86 -23.35 -14.89
N TYR A 688 -31.66 -22.43 -15.81
CA TYR A 688 -31.71 -20.98 -15.52
C TYR A 688 -32.98 -20.30 -16.07
N GLY A 689 -33.81 -21.01 -16.81
CA GLY A 689 -35.10 -20.51 -17.26
C GLY A 689 -35.01 -19.42 -18.33
N TYR A 690 -34.15 -19.56 -19.33
CA TYR A 690 -34.07 -18.63 -20.44
C TYR A 690 -34.02 -19.34 -21.80
N TRP A 691 -34.37 -18.60 -22.87
CA TRP A 691 -34.03 -18.98 -24.23
C TRP A 691 -33.42 -17.81 -24.98
N THR A 692 -32.56 -18.10 -25.93
CA THR A 692 -31.94 -17.12 -26.83
C THR A 692 -31.90 -17.67 -28.25
N HIS A 693 -31.97 -16.78 -29.23
CA HIS A 693 -31.78 -17.08 -30.63
C HIS A 693 -30.58 -16.34 -31.21
N SER A 694 -29.84 -16.97 -32.11
CA SER A 694 -28.64 -16.36 -32.76
C SER A 694 -28.91 -15.02 -33.44
N GLY A 695 -30.15 -14.67 -33.75
CA GLY A 695 -30.59 -13.38 -34.27
C GLY A 695 -30.81 -12.31 -33.17
N GLY A 696 -30.47 -12.60 -31.90
CA GLY A 696 -30.55 -11.66 -30.79
C GLY A 696 -31.87 -11.63 -30.01
N THR A 697 -32.90 -12.35 -30.46
CA THR A 697 -34.13 -12.48 -29.68
C THR A 697 -33.94 -13.39 -28.47
N HIS A 698 -34.65 -13.10 -27.40
CA HIS A 698 -34.55 -13.88 -26.16
C HIS A 698 -35.85 -13.82 -25.35
N GLY A 699 -35.93 -14.64 -24.30
CA GLY A 699 -37.01 -14.57 -23.34
C GLY A 699 -36.73 -15.43 -22.14
N VAL A 700 -37.56 -15.26 -21.12
CA VAL A 700 -37.49 -15.98 -19.84
C VAL A 700 -38.68 -16.90 -19.68
N GLY A 701 -38.45 -18.03 -19.02
CA GLY A 701 -39.46 -18.99 -18.59
C GLY A 701 -39.68 -18.89 -17.08
N VAL A 702 -40.73 -19.52 -16.62
CA VAL A 702 -41.07 -19.65 -15.21
C VAL A 702 -40.56 -20.98 -14.71
N ILE A 703 -39.73 -20.97 -13.66
CA ILE A 703 -39.28 -22.19 -12.99
C ILE A 703 -40.17 -22.42 -11.76
N GLU A 704 -40.75 -23.60 -11.66
CA GLU A 704 -41.61 -24.01 -10.55
C GLU A 704 -41.11 -25.27 -9.93
N ASP A 705 -41.14 -25.37 -8.59
CA ASP A 705 -40.94 -26.58 -7.85
C ASP A 705 -42.21 -27.48 -7.97
N LYS A 706 -42.01 -28.76 -8.20
CA LYS A 706 -43.07 -29.75 -8.30
C LYS A 706 -42.72 -30.91 -7.38
N ASP A 707 -43.73 -31.54 -6.85
CA ASP A 707 -43.66 -32.77 -6.08
C ASP A 707 -44.64 -33.79 -6.69
N ASP A 708 -44.17 -34.98 -6.95
CA ASP A 708 -44.96 -36.09 -7.43
C ASP A 708 -44.60 -37.32 -6.58
N ASP A 709 -45.50 -37.68 -5.67
CA ASP A 709 -45.36 -38.80 -4.71
C ASP A 709 -44.04 -38.74 -3.89
N GLY A 710 -43.61 -37.52 -3.47
CA GLY A 710 -42.40 -37.33 -2.67
C GLY A 710 -41.11 -37.23 -3.50
N ILE A 711 -41.19 -37.15 -4.82
CA ILE A 711 -40.08 -36.89 -5.72
C ILE A 711 -40.12 -35.42 -6.10
N GLU A 712 -39.26 -34.63 -5.50
CA GLU A 712 -39.12 -33.21 -5.83
C GLU A 712 -38.40 -33.03 -7.18
N TYR A 713 -38.99 -32.27 -8.10
CA TYR A 713 -38.38 -31.89 -9.35
C TYR A 713 -38.78 -30.44 -9.74
N LYS A 714 -38.10 -29.87 -10.71
CA LYS A 714 -38.43 -28.55 -11.22
C LYS A 714 -38.86 -28.59 -12.66
N THR A 715 -39.84 -27.78 -12.98
CA THR A 715 -40.26 -27.50 -14.34
C THR A 715 -39.85 -26.10 -14.77
N CYS A 716 -39.50 -25.93 -16.06
CA CYS A 716 -39.26 -24.63 -16.68
C CYS A 716 -40.25 -24.44 -17.82
N THR A 717 -41.15 -23.49 -17.65
CA THR A 717 -42.26 -23.23 -18.58
C THR A 717 -42.01 -21.96 -19.40
N PHE A 718 -42.05 -22.07 -20.72
CA PHE A 718 -42.07 -20.95 -21.65
C PHE A 718 -43.44 -20.86 -22.33
N SER A 719 -44.05 -19.65 -22.33
CA SER A 719 -45.41 -19.41 -22.84
C SER A 719 -45.38 -18.40 -24.01
N PHE A 720 -45.95 -18.76 -25.15
CA PHE A 720 -45.95 -17.92 -26.36
C PHE A 720 -47.36 -17.82 -26.97
N PRO A 721 -47.72 -16.77 -27.74
CA PRO A 721 -48.93 -16.76 -28.55
C PRO A 721 -49.02 -17.88 -29.56
N SER A 722 -47.91 -18.24 -30.20
CA SER A 722 -47.76 -19.40 -31.05
C SER A 722 -46.26 -19.83 -31.10
N ILE A 723 -46.02 -21.08 -31.47
CA ILE A 723 -44.68 -21.65 -31.58
C ILE A 723 -44.49 -22.24 -32.96
N ASN A 724 -43.46 -21.79 -33.71
CA ASN A 724 -43.11 -22.31 -35.00
C ASN A 724 -41.57 -22.48 -35.12
N LEU A 725 -41.12 -23.72 -34.99
CA LEU A 725 -39.71 -24.11 -35.06
C LEU A 725 -39.50 -24.81 -36.42
N ALA A 726 -39.05 -24.08 -37.43
CA ALA A 726 -38.94 -24.59 -38.80
C ALA A 726 -37.74 -25.56 -38.99
N THR A 727 -37.74 -26.28 -40.09
CA THR A 727 -36.74 -27.33 -40.43
C THR A 727 -35.28 -26.80 -40.55
N GLY A 728 -35.08 -25.51 -40.82
CA GLY A 728 -33.77 -24.86 -40.90
C GLY A 728 -33.19 -24.39 -39.56
N LEU A 729 -33.95 -24.56 -38.47
CA LEU A 729 -33.54 -24.13 -37.13
C LEU A 729 -32.76 -25.22 -36.41
N THR A 730 -31.64 -24.87 -35.82
CA THR A 730 -30.95 -25.72 -34.86
C THR A 730 -31.48 -25.44 -33.47
N VAL A 731 -31.96 -26.43 -32.73
CA VAL A 731 -32.44 -26.28 -31.35
C VAL A 731 -31.47 -26.95 -30.43
N ASN A 732 -30.87 -26.16 -29.54
CA ASN A 732 -29.96 -26.62 -28.50
C ASN A 732 -30.71 -26.59 -27.15
N LEU A 733 -31.13 -27.77 -26.68
CA LEU A 733 -31.77 -27.91 -25.35
C LEU A 733 -30.73 -28.28 -24.31
N GLN A 734 -30.70 -27.51 -23.19
CA GLN A 734 -29.79 -27.78 -22.10
C GLN A 734 -30.46 -27.50 -20.74
N GLY A 735 -29.82 -27.96 -19.67
CA GLY A 735 -30.31 -27.75 -18.32
C GLY A 735 -30.89 -28.99 -17.67
N LYS A 736 -31.21 -28.90 -16.37
CA LYS A 736 -31.62 -30.00 -15.51
C LYS A 736 -33.15 -30.08 -15.28
N ASN A 737 -33.87 -28.97 -15.45
CA ASN A 737 -35.30 -28.92 -15.18
C ASN A 737 -36.11 -29.40 -16.38
N SER A 738 -37.28 -30.00 -16.13
CA SER A 738 -38.19 -30.41 -17.20
C SER A 738 -38.63 -29.20 -18.04
N LEU A 739 -38.62 -29.35 -19.36
CA LEU A 739 -39.03 -28.28 -20.29
C LEU A 739 -40.53 -28.40 -20.62
N ILE A 740 -41.21 -27.24 -20.45
CA ILE A 740 -42.59 -27.08 -20.91
C ILE A 740 -42.62 -25.92 -21.92
N LEU A 741 -42.97 -26.23 -23.16
CA LEU A 741 -43.30 -25.23 -24.20
C LEU A 741 -44.82 -25.23 -24.37
N LYS A 742 -45.45 -24.09 -24.05
CA LYS A 742 -46.92 -23.97 -24.20
C LYS A 742 -47.31 -22.71 -24.95
N THR A 743 -48.48 -22.74 -25.57
CA THR A 743 -49.05 -21.54 -26.17
C THR A 743 -50.12 -20.95 -25.26
N THR A 744 -50.34 -19.64 -25.41
CA THR A 744 -51.43 -18.90 -24.78
C THR A 744 -52.59 -18.81 -25.78
N ASN A 745 -53.82 -18.69 -25.27
CA ASN A 745 -55.02 -18.44 -26.08
C ASN A 745 -55.20 -19.40 -27.27
N ASN A 746 -54.95 -20.72 -27.06
CA ASN A 746 -55.11 -21.76 -28.07
C ASN A 746 -54.26 -21.56 -29.33
N GLY A 747 -53.08 -20.94 -29.22
CA GLY A 747 -52.17 -20.73 -30.32
C GLY A 747 -51.63 -22.06 -30.88
N ASN A 748 -51.19 -22.02 -32.14
CA ASN A 748 -50.64 -23.20 -32.81
C ASN A 748 -49.20 -23.49 -32.37
N ILE A 749 -48.83 -24.77 -32.28
CA ILE A 749 -47.47 -25.30 -32.13
C ILE A 749 -47.08 -26.07 -33.37
N SER A 750 -46.06 -25.62 -34.08
CA SER A 750 -45.46 -26.32 -35.22
C SER A 750 -43.98 -26.56 -34.93
N VAL A 751 -43.55 -27.84 -34.96
CA VAL A 751 -42.14 -28.23 -34.78
C VAL A 751 -41.66 -29.00 -35.99
N GLY A 752 -40.88 -28.34 -36.84
CA GLY A 752 -40.27 -28.89 -38.04
C GLY A 752 -38.77 -29.25 -37.86
N THR A 753 -38.24 -29.08 -36.69
CA THR A 753 -36.84 -29.40 -36.35
C THR A 753 -36.78 -30.47 -35.23
N THR A 754 -35.60 -31.01 -34.98
CA THR A 754 -35.38 -32.00 -33.92
C THR A 754 -35.25 -31.32 -32.57
N LEU A 755 -35.99 -31.80 -31.57
CA LEU A 755 -35.82 -31.51 -30.16
C LEU A 755 -35.23 -32.73 -29.47
N SER A 756 -34.00 -32.65 -28.96
CA SER A 756 -33.29 -33.76 -28.33
C SER A 756 -33.18 -33.56 -26.81
N ALA A 757 -33.86 -34.40 -26.08
CA ALA A 757 -33.81 -34.50 -24.62
C ALA A 757 -33.03 -35.75 -24.15
N ASN A 758 -32.13 -36.28 -25.00
CA ASN A 758 -31.36 -37.48 -24.65
C ASN A 758 -30.41 -37.20 -23.48
N GLY A 759 -30.38 -38.09 -22.51
CA GLY A 759 -29.40 -38.09 -21.44
C GLY A 759 -27.98 -38.32 -21.94
N GLY A 760 -26.99 -37.90 -21.19
CA GLY A 760 -25.58 -38.17 -21.49
C GLY A 760 -25.22 -39.64 -21.30
N ASN A 761 -24.30 -40.12 -22.10
CA ASN A 761 -23.76 -41.51 -21.92
C ASN A 761 -22.81 -41.52 -20.70
N ALA A 762 -22.75 -42.66 -20.01
CA ALA A 762 -21.71 -42.91 -19.04
C ALA A 762 -20.37 -43.09 -19.77
N GLU A 763 -19.33 -42.35 -19.37
CA GLU A 763 -17.99 -42.56 -19.92
C GLU A 763 -17.33 -43.73 -19.17
N ILE A 764 -16.88 -44.74 -19.92
CA ILE A 764 -16.06 -45.81 -19.37
C ILE A 764 -14.63 -45.28 -19.17
N ALA A 765 -14.25 -45.01 -17.92
CA ALA A 765 -12.86 -44.79 -17.59
C ALA A 765 -12.07 -46.09 -17.85
N TYR A 766 -11.03 -46.05 -18.63
CA TYR A 766 -10.14 -47.18 -18.92
C TYR A 766 -9.63 -47.83 -17.63
N PRO A 767 -9.57 -49.16 -17.54
CA PRO A 767 -9.14 -49.86 -16.35
C PRO A 767 -7.63 -49.71 -16.17
N GLY A 768 -7.25 -48.84 -15.33
CA GLY A 768 -5.84 -48.65 -14.95
C GLY A 768 -5.72 -47.73 -13.76
N TYR A 769 -5.60 -48.33 -12.58
CA TYR A 769 -5.27 -47.69 -11.30
C TYR A 769 -6.31 -46.73 -10.69
N TYR A 770 -7.02 -47.19 -9.69
CA TYR A 770 -7.71 -46.48 -8.60
C TYR A 770 -8.09 -45.02 -8.86
N SER A 771 -8.94 -44.76 -9.87
CA SER A 771 -9.69 -43.52 -9.94
C SER A 771 -11.07 -43.72 -9.35
N THR A 772 -11.36 -43.03 -8.27
CA THR A 772 -12.68 -43.05 -7.60
C THR A 772 -13.72 -42.19 -8.32
N THR A 773 -13.40 -41.67 -9.51
CA THR A 773 -14.31 -40.81 -10.28
C THR A 773 -14.95 -41.63 -11.38
N ILE A 774 -16.13 -42.17 -11.12
CA ILE A 774 -16.99 -42.77 -12.14
C ILE A 774 -17.85 -41.65 -12.72
N ASN A 775 -17.62 -41.29 -14.00
CA ASN A 775 -18.52 -40.42 -14.73
C ASN A 775 -19.78 -41.17 -15.13
N TYR A 776 -20.85 -41.00 -14.39
CA TYR A 776 -22.17 -41.54 -14.72
C TYR A 776 -22.90 -40.63 -15.72
N GLY A 777 -23.80 -41.17 -16.53
CA GLY A 777 -24.55 -40.38 -17.48
C GLY A 777 -25.38 -39.29 -16.82
N MET A 778 -25.25 -38.06 -17.27
CA MET A 778 -26.00 -36.93 -16.74
C MET A 778 -27.41 -36.87 -17.27
N GLY A 779 -28.41 -36.78 -16.39
CA GLY A 779 -29.77 -36.51 -16.78
C GLY A 779 -29.93 -35.13 -17.44
N LYS A 780 -30.83 -35.00 -18.38
CA LYS A 780 -31.14 -33.76 -19.14
C LYS A 780 -32.62 -33.51 -19.16
N LEU A 781 -33.06 -32.26 -19.06
CA LEU A 781 -34.47 -31.86 -19.10
C LEU A 781 -35.40 -32.65 -18.16
N GLY A 782 -35.02 -32.81 -16.93
CA GLY A 782 -35.75 -33.56 -15.93
C GLY A 782 -35.41 -35.04 -15.84
N GLY A 783 -34.52 -35.54 -16.68
CA GLY A 783 -34.03 -36.94 -16.57
C GLY A 783 -33.09 -37.06 -15.34
N PHE A 784 -33.18 -38.24 -14.67
CA PHE A 784 -32.30 -38.53 -13.53
C PHE A 784 -30.90 -38.94 -14.01
N ASN A 785 -29.89 -38.66 -13.21
CA ASN A 785 -28.54 -39.14 -13.49
C ASN A 785 -28.44 -40.65 -13.36
N GLY A 786 -27.56 -41.29 -14.11
CA GLY A 786 -27.25 -42.70 -13.94
C GLY A 786 -26.68 -42.98 -12.55
N GLY A 787 -26.99 -44.16 -11.99
CA GLY A 787 -26.52 -44.57 -10.69
C GLY A 787 -25.00 -44.81 -10.66
N THR A 788 -24.37 -44.63 -9.48
CA THR A 788 -23.01 -45.06 -9.21
C THR A 788 -22.95 -46.55 -8.91
N LYS A 789 -21.80 -47.20 -9.07
CA LYS A 789 -21.62 -48.67 -8.97
C LYS A 789 -22.16 -49.28 -7.68
N ASN A 790 -22.56 -48.56 -6.67
CA ASN A 790 -23.03 -49.01 -5.37
C ASN A 790 -24.30 -48.29 -4.86
N SER A 791 -25.04 -47.59 -5.72
CA SER A 791 -26.33 -46.99 -5.37
C SER A 791 -27.40 -47.58 -6.31
N ASP A 792 -28.39 -48.25 -5.74
CA ASP A 792 -29.58 -48.68 -6.46
C ASP A 792 -30.37 -47.51 -6.97
#